data_1c7faff7fa6f4012f14ca4eca85fe4bd
#
_entry.id   1c7faff7fa6f4012f14ca4eca85fe4bd
#
_cell.length_a   1.000
_cell.length_b   1.000
_cell.length_c   1.000
_cell.angle_alpha   90.00
_cell.angle_beta   90.00
_cell.angle_gamma   90.00
#
_symmetry.space_group_name_H-M   'P 1'
#
loop_
_entity.id
_entity.type
_entity.pdbx_description
1 polymer ?
#
loop_
_entity_poly.entity_id
_entity_poly.type
_entity_poly.pdbx_seq_one_letter_code
_entity_poly.pdbx_strand_id
1 'polypeptide(L)'
;MGAEFRVNSYQDNWQRNPHITTFADGGFLVVWESYLNDYEEGSPSATYVAAQRYNAAGQRVGGEQLIDGIDGCSSADARVTTLRDGGYVVVWAFDDEDDILTVDTMIYARVYNANGTARTDAIRVDTAPSAAASMPDVAALGDGGFRVSWANENAGATFDDIHSRSFTAGGVPRTADTQTNTVITAFDQLNPRSCTLNNGNSVTVWSSEATYPNGGGGDCDIRATIYAPGGAVIRQDVHMMMELGSAGYEGNYGYDVTPLANGGFAVCALDYSHSVPGAQLELGTFVLMAMFDANGNRTTARLPVIETGEVVSDANLTQLSSGEIVVTWVQRGPAQGEIGHDVYARIFNAAGQPLTGAFEVGFDVDSYTDQTQVEIAGLAGGGFVISYTSEAIDADGDGVAARIFGRGTAGNDALVVDATGSIFGLAGNDSLSGDTRNNVIDGGTGNDRIADTRGGSDRLYGGQGDDIIVDLAGNDQLWGGAGNDQMQAGVGNDLLSGAAGNDLVHGGGGIDTAVFVLGAPVRADLTQTGWQNTGEDLDRLVEIENLTSGAGNDVLIGNGAANVLAGGAGNDVLTGGAGNDVLAGGDGADILAGGLGRDILTGAADARSDVFVFTATNQTGLAGNADVITDFHRGTDLISLNGIDANVFAGGDQAFAWTGGRAAAHAVWAVAGTGGWVLSGDVNGDGRADFQIWLQGANGLGASDLLL
;
A
#
# COMPACT_ATOMS: atom_id res chain seq x y z
N MET A 1 -16.57 -3.28 -5.41
CA MET A 1 -16.40 -2.54 -4.18
C MET A 1 -17.76 -2.16 -3.67
N GLY A 2 -18.01 -2.40 -2.38
CA GLY A 2 -18.81 -1.41 -1.71
C GLY A 2 -18.15 -0.10 -2.02
N ALA A 3 -18.86 0.82 -2.62
CA ALA A 3 -18.33 2.14 -2.78
C ALA A 3 -17.79 2.54 -1.42
N GLU A 4 -16.59 3.10 -1.39
CA GLU A 4 -16.16 3.86 -0.24
C GLU A 4 -17.33 4.75 0.15
N PHE A 5 -17.73 4.69 1.40
CA PHE A 5 -18.84 5.51 1.88
C PHE A 5 -18.40 6.34 3.06
N ARG A 6 -18.85 7.56 3.07
CA ARG A 6 -18.59 8.45 4.18
C ARG A 6 -19.36 8.00 5.42
N VAL A 7 -18.64 7.87 6.54
CA VAL A 7 -19.18 7.47 7.83
C VAL A 7 -19.85 8.64 8.53
N ASN A 8 -19.17 9.78 8.61
CA ASN A 8 -19.70 11.00 9.22
C ASN A 8 -20.83 11.62 8.38
N SER A 9 -21.81 12.21 9.02
CA SER A 9 -22.89 12.98 8.35
C SER A 9 -22.64 14.48 8.40
N TYR A 10 -21.90 14.93 9.38
CA TYR A 10 -21.45 16.31 9.51
C TYR A 10 -20.25 16.55 8.62
N GLN A 11 -20.24 17.63 7.81
CA GLN A 11 -19.22 17.86 6.77
C GLN A 11 -18.33 19.06 7.07
N ASP A 12 -18.67 19.86 8.07
CA ASP A 12 -17.89 21.02 8.44
C ASP A 12 -16.77 20.59 9.38
N ASN A 13 -15.53 20.99 9.08
CA ASN A 13 -14.32 20.68 9.85
C ASN A 13 -13.86 19.21 9.86
N TRP A 14 -12.81 18.92 10.60
CA TRP A 14 -12.09 17.65 10.54
C TRP A 14 -12.78 16.55 11.33
N GLN A 15 -12.83 15.37 10.72
CA GLN A 15 -13.37 14.13 11.29
C GLN A 15 -12.27 13.08 11.20
N ARG A 16 -11.71 12.63 12.33
CA ARG A 16 -10.48 11.82 12.39
C ARG A 16 -10.53 10.69 13.38
N ASN A 17 -9.47 9.89 13.43
CA ASN A 17 -9.25 8.83 14.41
C ASN A 17 -10.42 7.84 14.50
N PRO A 18 -10.89 7.23 13.41
CA PRO A 18 -11.95 6.24 13.49
C PRO A 18 -11.50 5.03 14.29
N HIS A 19 -12.41 4.42 15.05
CA HIS A 19 -12.25 3.10 15.62
C HIS A 19 -13.54 2.29 15.41
N ILE A 20 -13.40 0.98 15.16
CA ILE A 20 -14.51 0.15 14.70
C ILE A 20 -14.72 -1.07 15.59
N THR A 21 -15.97 -1.43 15.83
CA THR A 21 -16.36 -2.71 16.44
C THR A 21 -17.53 -3.34 15.71
N THR A 22 -17.64 -4.67 15.76
CA THR A 22 -18.68 -5.43 15.09
C THR A 22 -19.66 -6.07 16.08
N PHE A 23 -20.89 -6.35 15.63
CA PHE A 23 -21.94 -6.97 16.39
C PHE A 23 -22.27 -8.37 15.87
N ALA A 24 -22.87 -9.20 16.73
CA ALA A 24 -23.28 -10.56 16.38
C ALA A 24 -24.37 -10.62 15.27
N ASP A 25 -25.07 -9.50 15.01
CA ASP A 25 -26.04 -9.38 13.92
C ASP A 25 -25.37 -9.11 12.55
N GLY A 26 -24.04 -9.04 12.53
CA GLY A 26 -23.24 -8.73 11.34
C GLY A 26 -23.07 -7.25 11.07
N GLY A 27 -23.75 -6.38 11.83
CA GLY A 27 -23.56 -4.93 11.76
C GLY A 27 -22.29 -4.47 12.47
N PHE A 28 -21.97 -3.19 12.35
CA PHE A 28 -20.80 -2.57 12.99
C PHE A 28 -21.09 -1.15 13.47
N LEU A 29 -20.22 -0.64 14.32
CA LEU A 29 -20.23 0.73 14.83
C LEU A 29 -18.86 1.33 14.60
N VAL A 30 -18.83 2.53 14.04
CA VAL A 30 -17.64 3.37 13.96
C VAL A 30 -17.78 4.51 14.96
N VAL A 31 -16.74 4.79 15.73
CA VAL A 31 -16.59 6.00 16.55
C VAL A 31 -15.44 6.81 16.01
N TRP A 32 -15.49 8.13 16.14
CA TRP A 32 -14.43 9.02 15.63
C TRP A 32 -14.42 10.34 16.41
N GLU A 33 -13.37 11.11 16.20
CA GLU A 33 -13.25 12.48 16.70
C GLU A 33 -13.84 13.47 15.70
N SER A 34 -14.69 14.35 16.17
CA SER A 34 -15.36 15.37 15.37
C SER A 34 -15.01 16.76 15.90
N TYR A 35 -14.38 17.58 15.07
CA TYR A 35 -14.10 18.98 15.37
C TYR A 35 -15.31 19.82 15.02
N LEU A 36 -15.89 20.50 16.00
CA LEU A 36 -16.92 21.51 15.79
C LEU A 36 -16.31 22.90 15.98
N ASN A 37 -16.10 23.63 14.89
CA ASN A 37 -15.79 25.05 14.96
C ASN A 37 -17.12 25.83 15.03
N ASP A 38 -17.51 26.27 16.20
CA ASP A 38 -18.42 27.42 16.28
C ASP A 38 -17.60 28.68 15.97
N TYR A 39 -17.72 29.16 14.73
CA TYR A 39 -17.10 30.42 14.26
C TYR A 39 -17.71 31.67 14.90
N GLU A 40 -18.05 31.62 16.19
CA GLU A 40 -18.21 32.86 16.95
C GLU A 40 -16.84 33.24 17.53
N GLU A 41 -16.32 34.42 17.13
CA GLU A 41 -15.03 34.93 17.62
C GLU A 41 -14.96 34.84 19.15
N GLY A 42 -14.20 33.84 19.65
CA GLY A 42 -13.92 33.68 21.07
C GLY A 42 -14.42 32.39 21.74
N SER A 43 -15.06 31.46 20.99
CA SER A 43 -15.35 30.11 21.52
C SER A 43 -14.12 29.20 21.33
N PRO A 44 -13.72 28.41 22.34
CA PRO A 44 -12.70 27.39 22.16
C PRO A 44 -13.18 26.34 21.14
N SER A 45 -12.29 25.92 20.25
CA SER A 45 -12.53 24.79 19.35
C SER A 45 -12.66 23.52 20.20
N ALA A 46 -13.84 22.91 20.23
CA ALA A 46 -14.07 21.68 20.98
C ALA A 46 -14.03 20.46 20.06
N THR A 47 -13.40 19.37 20.52
CA THR A 47 -13.42 18.06 19.87
C THR A 47 -14.41 17.16 20.61
N TYR A 48 -15.26 16.47 19.85
CA TYR A 48 -16.27 15.56 20.39
C TYR A 48 -16.07 14.14 19.87
N VAL A 49 -16.50 13.15 20.64
CA VAL A 49 -16.62 11.77 20.17
C VAL A 49 -17.98 11.56 19.52
N ALA A 50 -17.96 11.18 18.25
CA ALA A 50 -19.17 10.84 17.49
C ALA A 50 -19.21 9.33 17.17
N ALA A 51 -20.40 8.81 16.90
CA ALA A 51 -20.62 7.41 16.54
C ALA A 51 -21.74 7.23 15.52
N GLN A 52 -21.56 6.26 14.60
CA GLN A 52 -22.59 5.84 13.66
C GLN A 52 -22.64 4.32 13.57
N ARG A 53 -23.83 3.76 13.73
CA ARG A 53 -24.07 2.33 13.55
C ARG A 53 -24.51 2.00 12.14
N TYR A 54 -24.11 0.81 11.68
CA TYR A 54 -24.44 0.24 10.38
C TYR A 54 -24.97 -1.19 10.54
N ASN A 55 -25.84 -1.62 9.64
CA ASN A 55 -26.20 -3.04 9.51
C ASN A 55 -25.13 -3.80 8.68
N ALA A 56 -25.30 -5.12 8.55
CA ALA A 56 -24.37 -5.97 7.79
C ALA A 56 -24.23 -5.59 6.29
N ALA A 57 -25.19 -4.87 5.74
CA ALA A 57 -25.15 -4.37 4.36
C ALA A 57 -24.53 -2.96 4.24
N GLY A 58 -23.92 -2.41 5.30
CA GLY A 58 -23.35 -1.07 5.30
C GLY A 58 -24.37 0.08 5.29
N GLN A 59 -25.64 -0.20 5.56
CA GLN A 59 -26.67 0.84 5.65
C GLN A 59 -26.73 1.42 7.07
N ARG A 60 -26.83 2.75 7.19
CA ARG A 60 -26.93 3.43 8.47
C ARG A 60 -28.14 2.96 9.28
N VAL A 61 -27.91 2.69 10.56
CA VAL A 61 -28.95 2.35 11.54
C VAL A 61 -29.08 3.49 12.54
N GLY A 62 -30.13 4.26 12.41
CA GLY A 62 -30.31 5.50 13.18
C GLY A 62 -29.50 6.67 12.61
N GLY A 63 -29.45 7.76 13.39
CA GLY A 63 -28.60 8.92 13.08
C GLY A 63 -27.28 8.85 13.81
N GLU A 64 -26.35 9.72 13.41
CA GLU A 64 -25.10 9.99 14.12
C GLU A 64 -25.39 10.43 15.57
N GLN A 65 -24.61 9.93 16.50
CA GLN A 65 -24.75 10.17 17.93
C GLN A 65 -23.50 10.85 18.48
N LEU A 66 -23.66 11.89 19.27
CA LEU A 66 -22.61 12.43 20.11
C LEU A 66 -22.52 11.60 21.39
N ILE A 67 -21.34 11.11 21.73
CA ILE A 67 -21.08 10.18 22.81
C ILE A 67 -20.79 10.90 24.12
N ASP A 68 -19.92 11.90 24.10
CA ASP A 68 -19.42 12.59 25.29
C ASP A 68 -20.42 13.60 25.85
N GLY A 69 -21.07 14.42 25.04
CA GLY A 69 -22.14 15.34 25.45
C GLY A 69 -21.74 16.36 26.53
N ILE A 70 -20.44 16.70 26.61
CA ILE A 70 -19.89 17.67 27.56
C ILE A 70 -19.54 18.94 26.78
N ASP A 71 -20.27 20.02 26.99
CA ASP A 71 -20.05 21.29 26.30
C ASP A 71 -18.73 21.95 26.72
N GLY A 72 -17.92 22.40 25.78
CA GLY A 72 -16.77 23.30 25.97
C GLY A 72 -15.44 22.65 26.32
N CYS A 73 -15.27 21.34 26.12
CA CYS A 73 -14.07 20.60 26.43
C CYS A 73 -13.62 19.75 25.22
N SER A 74 -12.36 19.33 25.18
CA SER A 74 -11.82 18.50 24.09
C SER A 74 -11.82 17.02 24.47
N SER A 75 -12.37 16.15 23.58
CA SER A 75 -12.38 14.70 23.72
C SER A 75 -11.61 14.06 22.57
N ALA A 76 -10.68 13.15 22.88
CA ALA A 76 -9.77 12.52 21.93
C ALA A 76 -9.60 11.02 22.17
N ASP A 77 -8.90 10.33 21.27
CA ASP A 77 -8.50 8.92 21.37
C ASP A 77 -9.69 7.97 21.65
N ALA A 78 -10.79 8.15 20.96
CA ALA A 78 -11.98 7.33 21.16
C ALA A 78 -11.75 5.88 20.74
N ARG A 79 -12.13 4.91 21.62
CA ARG A 79 -12.09 3.48 21.35
C ARG A 79 -13.41 2.83 21.71
N VAL A 80 -13.77 1.75 21.00
CA VAL A 80 -15.04 1.06 21.23
C VAL A 80 -14.86 -0.46 21.17
N THR A 81 -15.55 -1.18 22.04
CA THR A 81 -15.66 -2.63 21.97
C THR A 81 -17.07 -3.11 22.25
N THR A 82 -17.47 -4.20 21.57
CA THR A 82 -18.75 -4.86 21.80
C THR A 82 -18.69 -5.77 23.02
N LEU A 83 -19.66 -5.67 23.89
CA LEU A 83 -19.79 -6.50 25.09
C LEU A 83 -20.52 -7.82 24.78
N ARG A 84 -20.29 -8.83 25.60
CA ARG A 84 -20.87 -10.17 25.42
C ARG A 84 -22.40 -10.23 25.42
N ASP A 85 -23.06 -9.25 26.04
CA ASP A 85 -24.52 -9.13 26.06
C ASP A 85 -25.11 -8.41 24.83
N GLY A 86 -24.25 -8.08 23.86
CA GLY A 86 -24.59 -7.35 22.63
C GLY A 86 -24.61 -5.84 22.78
N GLY A 87 -24.43 -5.30 23.99
CA GLY A 87 -24.16 -3.87 24.22
C GLY A 87 -22.72 -3.51 23.79
N TYR A 88 -22.35 -2.27 24.01
CA TYR A 88 -20.98 -1.80 23.71
C TYR A 88 -20.53 -0.75 24.73
N VAL A 89 -19.24 -0.54 24.80
CA VAL A 89 -18.63 0.52 25.60
C VAL A 89 -17.71 1.37 24.73
N VAL A 90 -17.84 2.69 24.88
CA VAL A 90 -16.92 3.67 24.28
C VAL A 90 -16.08 4.25 25.40
N VAL A 91 -14.79 4.39 25.16
CA VAL A 91 -13.85 5.08 26.05
C VAL A 91 -13.16 6.21 25.30
N TRP A 92 -12.78 7.26 26.00
CA TRP A 92 -12.09 8.41 25.40
C TRP A 92 -11.24 9.15 26.45
N ALA A 93 -10.25 9.88 25.98
CA ALA A 93 -9.52 10.87 26.77
C ALA A 93 -10.30 12.20 26.73
N PHE A 94 -10.35 12.88 27.85
CA PHE A 94 -11.09 14.13 28.04
C PHE A 94 -10.17 15.17 28.66
N ASP A 95 -10.06 16.34 28.02
CA ASP A 95 -9.30 17.48 28.52
C ASP A 95 -10.25 18.58 28.97
N ASP A 96 -10.12 18.98 30.23
CA ASP A 96 -10.89 20.09 30.82
C ASP A 96 -10.10 21.38 30.61
N GLU A 97 -10.34 22.08 29.51
CA GLU A 97 -9.62 23.32 29.13
C GLU A 97 -9.89 24.52 30.07
N ASP A 98 -10.73 24.38 31.10
CA ASP A 98 -11.07 25.47 32.02
C ASP A 98 -9.92 25.88 32.97
N ASP A 99 -8.87 25.07 33.11
CA ASP A 99 -7.69 25.39 33.91
C ASP A 99 -6.38 25.42 33.07
N ILE A 100 -6.01 26.63 32.61
CA ILE A 100 -4.75 26.89 31.85
C ILE A 100 -3.47 26.56 32.66
N LEU A 101 -3.57 26.12 33.90
CA LEU A 101 -2.44 25.84 34.76
C LEU A 101 -2.21 24.33 35.05
N THR A 102 -3.18 23.49 34.73
CA THR A 102 -3.09 22.03 34.91
C THR A 102 -3.62 21.32 33.67
N VAL A 103 -2.75 20.55 33.00
CA VAL A 103 -3.15 19.66 31.89
C VAL A 103 -3.64 18.38 32.56
N ASP A 104 -4.92 18.37 32.98
CA ASP A 104 -5.53 17.22 33.64
C ASP A 104 -6.38 16.43 32.64
N THR A 105 -5.75 15.70 31.74
CA THR A 105 -6.45 14.78 30.84
C THR A 105 -6.96 13.57 31.62
N MET A 106 -8.22 13.22 31.45
CA MET A 106 -8.90 12.15 32.18
C MET A 106 -9.47 11.11 31.24
N ILE A 107 -9.57 9.85 31.69
CA ILE A 107 -10.22 8.80 30.91
C ILE A 107 -11.66 8.60 31.35
N TYR A 108 -12.56 8.64 30.36
CA TYR A 108 -13.98 8.36 30.54
C TYR A 108 -14.42 7.11 29.79
N ALA A 109 -15.51 6.51 30.26
CA ALA A 109 -16.19 5.41 29.61
C ALA A 109 -17.72 5.65 29.65
N ARG A 110 -18.43 5.20 28.63
CA ARG A 110 -19.89 5.15 28.62
C ARG A 110 -20.37 3.84 28.02
N VAL A 111 -21.30 3.18 28.72
CA VAL A 111 -21.83 1.89 28.33
C VAL A 111 -23.19 2.06 27.67
N TYR A 112 -23.42 1.29 26.60
CA TYR A 112 -24.64 1.33 25.79
C TYR A 112 -25.29 -0.05 25.70
N ASN A 113 -26.59 -0.07 25.52
CA ASN A 113 -27.34 -1.25 25.14
C ASN A 113 -27.17 -1.57 23.67
N ALA A 114 -27.47 -2.80 23.24
CA ALA A 114 -27.41 -3.23 21.84
C ALA A 114 -28.21 -2.34 20.86
N ASN A 115 -29.24 -1.65 21.35
CA ASN A 115 -30.06 -0.74 20.55
C ASN A 115 -29.51 0.71 20.47
N GLY A 116 -28.32 0.97 21.02
CA GLY A 116 -27.67 2.28 21.00
C GLY A 116 -28.12 3.23 22.13
N THR A 117 -29.02 2.82 23.01
CA THR A 117 -29.40 3.66 24.17
C THR A 117 -28.34 3.58 25.26
N ALA A 118 -27.97 4.73 25.85
CA ALA A 118 -27.02 4.76 26.94
C ALA A 118 -27.54 3.93 28.14
N ARG A 119 -26.65 3.09 28.70
CA ARG A 119 -26.87 2.28 29.89
C ARG A 119 -26.38 3.00 31.14
N THR A 120 -25.34 3.84 30.95
CA THR A 120 -24.76 4.65 32.03
C THR A 120 -24.60 6.09 31.60
N ASP A 121 -24.44 6.99 32.56
CA ASP A 121 -23.79 8.27 32.32
C ASP A 121 -22.30 8.06 32.03
N ALA A 122 -21.55 9.11 31.68
CA ALA A 122 -20.09 9.05 31.55
C ALA A 122 -19.49 8.67 32.92
N ILE A 123 -18.60 7.67 32.91
CA ILE A 123 -17.94 7.11 34.09
C ILE A 123 -16.46 7.50 34.00
N ARG A 124 -15.94 8.17 35.01
CA ARG A 124 -14.48 8.39 35.11
C ARG A 124 -13.77 7.08 35.41
N VAL A 125 -12.81 6.72 34.56
CA VAL A 125 -12.07 5.46 34.61
C VAL A 125 -10.83 5.57 35.49
N ASP A 126 -10.00 6.57 35.25
CA ASP A 126 -8.82 6.88 36.06
C ASP A 126 -9.22 7.43 37.44
N THR A 127 -8.35 7.26 38.42
CA THR A 127 -8.61 7.73 39.80
C THR A 127 -7.54 8.68 40.32
N ALA A 128 -6.49 8.93 39.59
CA ALA A 128 -5.43 9.83 39.96
C ALA A 128 -5.81 11.29 39.67
N PRO A 129 -5.97 12.16 40.68
CA PRO A 129 -6.51 13.52 40.50
C PRO A 129 -5.46 14.53 39.95
N SER A 130 -4.23 14.13 39.67
CA SER A 130 -3.13 15.03 39.32
C SER A 130 -2.14 14.46 38.31
N ALA A 131 -2.57 13.46 37.51
CA ALA A 131 -1.75 12.87 36.46
C ALA A 131 -2.52 12.91 35.16
N ALA A 132 -1.90 13.36 34.07
CA ALA A 132 -2.47 13.30 32.73
C ALA A 132 -2.64 11.82 32.33
N ALA A 133 -3.84 11.45 31.90
CA ALA A 133 -4.17 10.12 31.41
C ALA A 133 -4.58 10.20 29.94
N SER A 134 -3.93 9.43 29.06
CA SER A 134 -4.10 9.51 27.61
C SER A 134 -4.18 8.15 26.93
N MET A 135 -4.50 8.12 25.65
CA MET A 135 -4.43 6.94 24.78
C MET A 135 -5.19 5.73 25.37
N PRO A 136 -6.47 5.85 25.75
CA PRO A 136 -7.21 4.72 26.29
C PRO A 136 -7.45 3.64 25.24
N ASP A 137 -7.50 2.39 25.70
CA ASP A 137 -8.00 1.27 24.93
C ASP A 137 -8.92 0.38 25.76
N VAL A 138 -9.81 -0.39 25.12
CA VAL A 138 -10.83 -1.16 25.81
C VAL A 138 -11.04 -2.56 25.24
N ALA A 139 -10.95 -3.58 26.09
CA ALA A 139 -11.28 -4.96 25.76
C ALA A 139 -12.50 -5.47 26.55
N ALA A 140 -13.42 -6.14 25.85
CA ALA A 140 -14.52 -6.85 26.49
C ALA A 140 -13.97 -8.11 27.20
N LEU A 141 -14.42 -8.38 28.43
CA LEU A 141 -13.97 -9.54 29.19
C LEU A 141 -14.90 -10.75 29.01
N GLY A 142 -14.34 -11.96 29.10
CA GLY A 142 -15.07 -13.21 28.92
C GLY A 142 -16.24 -13.43 29.90
N ASP A 143 -16.28 -12.72 31.03
CA ASP A 143 -17.36 -12.73 32.01
C ASP A 143 -18.46 -11.67 31.76
N GLY A 144 -18.34 -10.95 30.65
CA GLY A 144 -19.31 -9.93 30.20
C GLY A 144 -18.99 -8.50 30.64
N GLY A 145 -17.96 -8.28 31.46
CA GLY A 145 -17.45 -6.95 31.80
C GLY A 145 -16.50 -6.41 30.72
N PHE A 146 -15.74 -5.37 31.09
CA PHE A 146 -14.71 -4.80 30.23
C PHE A 146 -13.52 -4.33 31.06
N ARG A 147 -12.34 -4.21 30.39
CA ARG A 147 -11.13 -3.61 30.93
C ARG A 147 -10.75 -2.41 30.07
N VAL A 148 -10.41 -1.31 30.71
CA VAL A 148 -9.81 -0.15 30.09
C VAL A 148 -8.33 -0.11 30.49
N SER A 149 -7.45 0.16 29.54
CA SER A 149 -6.01 0.40 29.73
C SER A 149 -5.67 1.76 29.14
N TRP A 150 -4.73 2.50 29.74
CA TRP A 150 -4.35 3.84 29.31
C TRP A 150 -2.89 4.15 29.68
N ALA A 151 -2.28 5.14 29.04
CA ALA A 151 -1.02 5.72 29.46
C ALA A 151 -1.29 6.78 30.53
N ASN A 152 -0.47 6.83 31.59
CA ASN A 152 -0.67 7.71 32.73
C ASN A 152 0.64 8.37 33.14
N GLU A 153 0.71 9.70 33.06
CA GLU A 153 1.82 10.49 33.57
C GLU A 153 1.74 10.51 35.10
N ASN A 154 2.69 9.83 35.74
CA ASN A 154 2.74 9.79 37.20
C ASN A 154 3.21 11.13 37.78
N ALA A 155 2.46 11.70 38.73
CA ALA A 155 2.78 12.96 39.40
C ALA A 155 4.21 12.96 39.98
N GLY A 156 5.14 13.66 39.33
CA GLY A 156 6.56 13.74 39.72
C GLY A 156 7.47 12.66 39.16
N ALA A 157 6.99 11.75 38.33
CA ALA A 157 7.81 10.89 37.48
C ALA A 157 8.16 11.62 36.16
N THR A 158 9.22 11.14 35.50
CA THR A 158 9.66 11.67 34.20
C THR A 158 9.15 10.85 33.03
N PHE A 159 8.32 9.83 33.29
CA PHE A 159 7.91 8.83 32.30
C PHE A 159 6.47 8.38 32.52
N ASP A 160 5.80 8.05 31.43
CA ASP A 160 4.45 7.48 31.42
C ASP A 160 4.49 5.97 31.73
N ASP A 161 3.47 5.51 32.44
CA ASP A 161 3.24 4.10 32.77
C ASP A 161 1.88 3.64 32.24
N ILE A 162 1.76 2.33 31.94
CA ILE A 162 0.46 1.76 31.54
C ILE A 162 -0.34 1.40 32.79
N HIS A 163 -1.54 1.96 32.87
CA HIS A 163 -2.52 1.67 33.89
C HIS A 163 -3.70 0.86 33.33
N SER A 164 -4.40 0.14 34.19
CA SER A 164 -5.64 -0.52 33.80
C SER A 164 -6.64 -0.65 34.95
N ARG A 165 -7.94 -0.74 34.56
CA ARG A 165 -9.06 -0.94 35.48
C ARG A 165 -10.16 -1.77 34.84
N SER A 166 -10.76 -2.69 35.60
CA SER A 166 -11.85 -3.55 35.13
C SER A 166 -13.21 -3.14 35.68
N PHE A 167 -14.24 -3.35 34.87
CA PHE A 167 -15.62 -2.97 35.17
C PHE A 167 -16.59 -4.12 34.85
N THR A 168 -17.78 -4.08 35.50
CA THR A 168 -18.90 -4.92 35.07
C THR A 168 -19.52 -4.40 33.77
N ALA A 169 -20.37 -5.18 33.10
CA ALA A 169 -21.17 -4.72 31.96
C ALA A 169 -22.08 -3.52 32.25
N GLY A 170 -22.36 -3.25 33.52
CA GLY A 170 -23.10 -2.08 33.97
C GLY A 170 -22.23 -0.89 34.37
N GLY A 171 -20.93 -0.91 34.05
CA GLY A 171 -20.01 0.20 34.35
C GLY A 171 -19.55 0.30 35.80
N VAL A 172 -19.84 -0.70 36.68
CA VAL A 172 -19.37 -0.68 38.05
C VAL A 172 -17.93 -1.16 38.15
N PRO A 173 -17.00 -0.40 38.76
CA PRO A 173 -15.61 -0.83 38.92
C PRO A 173 -15.49 -2.14 39.71
N ARG A 174 -14.65 -3.04 39.23
CA ARG A 174 -14.29 -4.32 39.88
C ARG A 174 -12.92 -4.29 40.52
N THR A 175 -11.99 -3.54 39.95
CA THR A 175 -10.64 -3.37 40.46
C THR A 175 -10.35 -1.92 40.79
N ALA A 176 -9.34 -1.69 41.61
CA ALA A 176 -8.72 -0.38 41.68
C ALA A 176 -8.03 -0.06 40.36
N ASP A 177 -7.68 1.18 40.14
CA ASP A 177 -6.70 1.62 39.16
C ASP A 177 -5.34 1.01 39.52
N THR A 178 -4.72 0.31 38.59
CA THR A 178 -3.48 -0.44 38.85
C THR A 178 -2.51 -0.29 37.70
N GLN A 179 -1.25 -0.03 38.03
CA GLN A 179 -0.17 -0.03 37.05
C GLN A 179 0.05 -1.44 36.47
N THR A 180 0.09 -1.52 35.13
CA THR A 180 0.21 -2.75 34.34
C THR A 180 1.66 -3.16 34.13
N ASN A 181 2.54 -2.19 33.82
CA ASN A 181 3.97 -2.38 33.62
C ASN A 181 4.71 -2.17 34.95
N THR A 182 4.99 -3.19 35.71
CA THR A 182 5.65 -3.06 37.02
C THR A 182 7.10 -3.56 37.02
N VAL A 183 7.59 -4.13 35.93
CA VAL A 183 8.96 -4.64 35.78
C VAL A 183 9.87 -3.62 35.12
N ILE A 184 9.38 -2.96 34.07
CA ILE A 184 10.08 -1.86 33.40
C ILE A 184 9.24 -0.60 33.59
N THR A 185 9.75 0.29 34.40
CA THR A 185 9.15 1.58 34.78
C THR A 185 10.05 2.76 34.41
N ALA A 186 11.18 2.49 33.76
CA ALA A 186 12.06 3.50 33.20
C ALA A 186 11.70 3.69 31.75
N PHE A 187 11.55 4.96 31.33
CA PHE A 187 11.13 5.38 30.00
C PHE A 187 9.61 5.28 29.76
N ASP A 188 9.14 6.01 28.75
CA ASP A 188 7.73 6.11 28.44
C ASP A 188 7.15 4.79 27.96
N GLN A 189 5.98 4.47 28.49
CA GLN A 189 5.16 3.32 28.14
C GLN A 189 3.85 3.85 27.59
N LEU A 190 3.63 3.68 26.30
CA LEU A 190 2.57 4.39 25.57
C LEU A 190 1.68 3.46 24.73
N ASN A 191 0.58 4.02 24.25
CA ASN A 191 -0.30 3.40 23.25
C ASN A 191 -0.76 1.98 23.60
N PRO A 192 -1.40 1.71 24.75
CA PRO A 192 -1.88 0.37 25.04
C PRO A 192 -2.90 -0.10 23.99
N ARG A 193 -2.83 -1.39 23.63
CA ARG A 193 -3.81 -2.11 22.82
C ARG A 193 -4.20 -3.38 23.55
N SER A 194 -5.48 -3.72 23.54
CA SER A 194 -5.97 -4.82 24.38
C SER A 194 -6.96 -5.70 23.63
N CYS A 195 -6.84 -7.01 23.78
CA CYS A 195 -7.83 -7.95 23.30
C CYS A 195 -8.17 -9.01 24.34
N THR A 196 -9.29 -9.71 24.14
CA THR A 196 -9.69 -10.84 24.98
C THR A 196 -9.67 -12.13 24.18
N LEU A 197 -8.94 -13.11 24.71
CA LEU A 197 -8.74 -14.41 24.10
C LEU A 197 -9.96 -15.31 24.29
N ASN A 198 -10.11 -16.33 23.45
CA ASN A 198 -11.23 -17.29 23.49
C ASN A 198 -11.35 -18.08 24.79
N ASN A 199 -10.24 -18.22 25.55
CA ASN A 199 -10.24 -18.84 26.88
C ASN A 199 -10.65 -17.87 28.01
N GLY A 200 -10.96 -16.62 27.69
CA GLY A 200 -11.34 -15.56 28.61
C GLY A 200 -10.17 -14.80 29.24
N ASN A 201 -8.92 -15.16 28.93
CA ASN A 201 -7.77 -14.33 29.28
C ASN A 201 -7.86 -13.01 28.50
N SER A 202 -7.22 -11.95 29.02
CA SER A 202 -7.03 -10.71 28.26
C SER A 202 -5.54 -10.38 28.14
N VAL A 203 -5.18 -9.75 27.02
CA VAL A 203 -3.83 -9.30 26.74
C VAL A 203 -3.88 -7.80 26.55
N THR A 204 -2.97 -7.09 27.18
CA THR A 204 -2.68 -5.68 26.90
C THR A 204 -1.24 -5.62 26.40
N VAL A 205 -1.03 -5.07 25.22
CA VAL A 205 0.30 -4.77 24.62
C VAL A 205 0.52 -3.27 24.65
N TRP A 206 1.77 -2.83 24.69
CA TRP A 206 2.14 -1.41 24.66
C TRP A 206 3.55 -1.22 24.09
N SER A 207 3.86 0.00 23.64
CA SER A 207 5.20 0.41 23.26
C SER A 207 5.98 0.81 24.50
N SER A 208 7.22 0.36 24.59
CA SER A 208 8.17 0.68 25.65
C SER A 208 9.40 1.33 25.03
N GLU A 209 9.60 2.60 25.28
CA GLU A 209 10.79 3.31 24.80
C GLU A 209 11.99 2.99 25.67
N ALA A 210 13.11 2.58 25.07
CA ALA A 210 14.37 2.37 25.75
C ALA A 210 15.44 3.30 25.19
N THR A 211 16.08 4.12 26.02
CA THR A 211 17.26 4.88 25.58
C THR A 211 18.53 4.04 25.72
N TYR A 212 19.33 3.99 24.66
CA TYR A 212 20.69 3.45 24.76
C TYR A 212 21.57 4.29 25.71
N PRO A 213 22.52 3.65 26.42
CA PRO A 213 23.46 4.34 27.33
C PRO A 213 24.32 5.42 26.65
N ASN A 214 24.30 5.53 25.35
CA ASN A 214 25.14 6.43 24.55
C ASN A 214 24.36 7.63 23.94
N GLY A 215 23.08 7.87 24.32
CA GLY A 215 22.31 9.05 23.87
C GLY A 215 21.90 9.04 22.42
N GLY A 216 21.91 7.88 21.74
CA GLY A 216 21.27 7.65 20.46
C GLY A 216 19.77 7.38 20.65
N GLY A 217 18.91 7.78 19.71
CA GLY A 217 17.45 7.59 19.78
C GLY A 217 17.08 6.17 20.21
N GLY A 218 16.06 6.04 21.07
CA GLY A 218 15.72 4.79 21.71
C GLY A 218 15.07 3.77 20.78
N ASP A 219 15.38 2.51 20.96
CA ASP A 219 14.62 1.41 20.36
C ASP A 219 13.27 1.29 21.06
N CYS A 220 12.21 1.03 20.32
CA CYS A 220 10.90 0.81 20.87
C CYS A 220 10.57 -0.69 20.86
N ASP A 221 10.32 -1.25 22.03
CA ASP A 221 9.93 -2.65 22.20
C ASP A 221 8.41 -2.76 22.34
N ILE A 222 7.80 -3.76 21.71
CA ILE A 222 6.42 -4.13 22.04
C ILE A 222 6.41 -5.12 23.19
N ARG A 223 5.70 -4.75 24.26
CA ARG A 223 5.56 -5.54 25.50
C ARG A 223 4.12 -5.89 25.78
N ALA A 224 3.90 -6.91 26.60
CA ALA A 224 2.56 -7.34 26.96
C ALA A 224 2.44 -7.80 28.41
N THR A 225 1.25 -7.63 28.98
CA THR A 225 0.78 -8.32 30.17
C THR A 225 -0.46 -9.15 29.87
N ILE A 226 -0.46 -10.39 30.35
CA ILE A 226 -1.56 -11.35 30.15
C ILE A 226 -2.24 -11.57 31.47
N TYR A 227 -3.57 -11.49 31.44
CA TYR A 227 -4.42 -11.63 32.63
C TYR A 227 -5.36 -12.82 32.48
N ALA A 228 -5.61 -13.52 33.60
CA ALA A 228 -6.69 -14.47 33.72
C ALA A 228 -8.08 -13.79 33.66
N PRO A 229 -9.18 -14.53 33.40
CA PRO A 229 -10.53 -13.97 33.33
C PRO A 229 -10.95 -13.19 34.59
N GLY A 230 -10.42 -13.55 35.74
CA GLY A 230 -10.65 -12.85 37.03
C GLY A 230 -9.76 -11.64 37.28
N GLY A 231 -8.91 -11.25 36.32
CA GLY A 231 -8.03 -10.08 36.42
C GLY A 231 -6.65 -10.38 37.07
N ALA A 232 -6.39 -11.62 37.52
CA ALA A 232 -5.07 -11.98 38.02
C ALA A 232 -4.03 -12.02 36.89
N VAL A 233 -2.83 -11.49 37.15
CA VAL A 233 -1.73 -11.51 36.18
C VAL A 233 -1.21 -12.94 36.00
N ILE A 234 -1.20 -13.44 34.77
CA ILE A 234 -0.60 -14.71 34.33
C ILE A 234 0.88 -14.50 34.00
N ARG A 235 1.15 -13.52 33.15
CA ARG A 235 2.51 -13.09 32.78
C ARG A 235 2.56 -11.60 32.65
N GLN A 236 3.66 -11.03 33.05
CA GLN A 236 3.85 -9.59 33.08
C GLN A 236 5.06 -9.19 32.27
N ASP A 237 4.93 -8.06 31.58
CA ASP A 237 6.04 -7.40 30.89
C ASP A 237 6.79 -8.31 29.90
N VAL A 238 6.01 -9.13 29.17
CA VAL A 238 6.55 -10.10 28.21
C VAL A 238 6.99 -9.36 26.96
N HIS A 239 8.20 -9.61 26.54
CA HIS A 239 8.74 -9.06 25.30
C HIS A 239 8.11 -9.75 24.06
N MET A 240 7.40 -9.01 23.23
CA MET A 240 6.66 -9.55 22.06
C MET A 240 7.45 -9.42 20.77
N MET A 241 7.95 -8.23 20.47
CA MET A 241 8.75 -7.96 19.28
C MET A 241 10.00 -7.18 19.68
N MET A 242 11.18 -7.59 19.18
CA MET A 242 12.45 -6.91 19.41
C MET A 242 12.65 -5.81 18.38
N GLU A 243 13.24 -4.72 18.87
CA GLU A 243 13.93 -3.70 18.09
C GLU A 243 13.16 -3.19 16.86
N LEU A 244 12.21 -2.34 17.12
CA LEU A 244 11.74 -1.40 16.14
C LEU A 244 12.82 -0.31 16.08
N GLY A 245 13.62 -0.27 15.01
CA GLY A 245 14.83 0.56 14.93
C GLY A 245 14.59 2.03 15.19
N SER A 246 15.59 2.67 15.74
CA SER A 246 15.63 4.08 16.11
C SER A 246 15.65 5.00 14.89
N ALA A 247 14.53 5.42 14.40
CA ALA A 247 14.43 6.67 13.65
C ALA A 247 13.67 7.66 14.54
N GLY A 248 14.36 8.62 15.11
CA GLY A 248 13.87 9.61 16.05
C GLY A 248 12.72 10.47 15.51
N TYR A 249 11.54 9.88 15.41
CA TYR A 249 10.28 10.55 15.18
C TYR A 249 9.33 10.25 16.34
N GLU A 250 8.94 11.30 17.02
CA GLU A 250 7.85 11.30 17.98
C GLU A 250 6.55 11.01 17.21
N GLY A 251 5.84 9.92 17.55
CA GLY A 251 4.44 9.74 17.18
C GLY A 251 4.11 8.44 16.45
N ASN A 252 3.05 7.82 16.89
CA ASN A 252 2.31 6.67 16.33
C ASN A 252 3.15 5.49 15.82
N TYR A 253 3.59 4.69 16.75
CA TYR A 253 4.07 3.34 16.46
C TYR A 253 2.85 2.48 16.10
N GLY A 254 2.64 2.24 14.79
CA GLY A 254 1.54 1.39 14.32
C GLY A 254 1.76 -0.05 14.76
N TYR A 255 1.00 -0.51 15.72
CA TYR A 255 0.89 -1.91 16.12
C TYR A 255 -0.49 -2.20 16.67
N ASP A 256 -0.89 -3.45 16.57
CA ASP A 256 -2.17 -3.90 17.08
C ASP A 256 -2.12 -5.37 17.53
N VAL A 257 -3.14 -5.80 18.27
CA VAL A 257 -3.27 -7.15 18.82
C VAL A 257 -4.67 -7.71 18.60
N THR A 258 -4.75 -8.92 18.01
CA THR A 258 -6.03 -9.61 17.81
C THR A 258 -6.03 -11.02 18.42
N PRO A 259 -7.17 -11.48 18.98
CA PRO A 259 -7.29 -12.85 19.46
C PRO A 259 -7.36 -13.83 18.28
N LEU A 260 -6.79 -15.03 18.44
CA LEU A 260 -6.85 -16.09 17.45
C LEU A 260 -7.82 -17.20 17.87
N ALA A 261 -8.46 -17.82 16.86
CA ALA A 261 -9.41 -18.93 17.06
C ALA A 261 -8.79 -20.13 17.78
N ASN A 262 -7.47 -20.35 17.65
CA ASN A 262 -6.70 -21.37 18.35
C ASN A 262 -6.50 -21.10 19.85
N GLY A 263 -7.01 -19.98 20.37
CA GLY A 263 -6.92 -19.56 21.76
C GLY A 263 -5.69 -18.71 22.08
N GLY A 264 -4.80 -18.47 21.13
CA GLY A 264 -3.68 -17.53 21.22
C GLY A 264 -4.04 -16.12 20.76
N PHE A 265 -3.04 -15.36 20.34
CA PHE A 265 -3.21 -14.02 19.77
C PHE A 265 -2.11 -13.72 18.73
N ALA A 266 -2.36 -12.77 17.85
CA ALA A 266 -1.38 -12.22 16.94
C ALA A 266 -1.11 -10.76 17.25
N VAL A 267 0.13 -10.31 16.97
CA VAL A 267 0.56 -8.92 17.05
C VAL A 267 1.15 -8.55 15.71
N CYS A 268 0.74 -7.44 15.11
CA CYS A 268 1.46 -6.78 14.01
C CYS A 268 2.19 -5.56 14.55
N ALA A 269 3.28 -5.18 13.88
CA ALA A 269 4.02 -3.97 14.22
C ALA A 269 4.87 -3.49 13.04
N LEU A 270 5.16 -2.20 13.03
CA LEU A 270 6.11 -1.58 12.10
C LEU A 270 7.55 -1.84 12.56
N ASP A 271 8.45 -2.15 11.62
CA ASP A 271 9.89 -2.32 11.89
C ASP A 271 10.69 -1.34 11.02
N TYR A 272 11.41 -0.43 11.67
CA TYR A 272 12.24 0.60 11.04
C TYR A 272 13.74 0.23 11.02
N SER A 273 14.14 -0.97 11.42
CA SER A 273 15.50 -1.32 11.81
C SER A 273 16.43 -1.84 10.71
N HIS A 274 15.98 -2.07 9.49
CA HIS A 274 16.83 -2.64 8.46
C HIS A 274 17.42 -1.61 7.51
N SER A 275 18.67 -1.17 7.81
CA SER A 275 19.58 -0.67 6.80
C SER A 275 20.17 -1.86 6.04
N VAL A 276 19.88 -2.01 4.77
CA VAL A 276 20.57 -2.95 3.88
C VAL A 276 22.05 -2.53 3.83
N PRO A 277 23.04 -3.40 4.15
CA PRO A 277 24.44 -3.03 4.09
C PRO A 277 24.83 -2.65 2.66
N GLY A 278 25.11 -1.36 2.42
CA GLY A 278 25.61 -0.85 1.15
C GLY A 278 24.69 0.15 0.43
N ALA A 279 23.45 0.34 0.86
CA ALA A 279 22.58 1.39 0.36
C ALA A 279 22.77 2.69 1.17
N GLN A 280 22.85 3.82 0.50
CA GLN A 280 22.79 5.12 1.15
C GLN A 280 21.35 5.34 1.64
N LEU A 281 21.14 5.16 2.97
CA LEU A 281 20.01 5.66 3.77
C LEU A 281 18.67 5.80 3.00
N GLU A 282 18.06 4.69 2.61
CA GLU A 282 16.62 4.63 2.48
C GLU A 282 16.11 3.68 3.56
N LEU A 283 15.33 4.24 4.48
CA LEU A 283 14.70 3.54 5.59
C LEU A 283 13.62 2.64 5.01
N GLY A 284 13.96 1.39 4.69
CA GLY A 284 12.96 0.37 4.36
C GLY A 284 12.10 0.11 5.60
N THR A 285 10.81 0.40 5.50
CA THR A 285 9.86 0.12 6.57
C THR A 285 9.16 -1.19 6.28
N PHE A 286 9.13 -2.07 7.29
CA PHE A 286 8.48 -3.37 7.21
C PHE A 286 7.24 -3.39 8.10
N VAL A 287 6.19 -4.07 7.66
CA VAL A 287 5.12 -4.52 8.55
C VAL A 287 5.39 -5.98 8.88
N LEU A 288 5.52 -6.28 10.16
CA LEU A 288 5.77 -7.64 10.67
C LEU A 288 4.57 -8.13 11.47
N MET A 289 4.31 -9.43 11.42
CA MET A 289 3.33 -10.11 12.26
C MET A 289 3.98 -11.25 13.02
N ALA A 290 3.56 -11.50 14.25
CA ALA A 290 3.96 -12.68 15.04
C ALA A 290 2.77 -13.25 15.81
N MET A 291 2.73 -14.57 15.98
CA MET A 291 1.68 -15.25 16.70
C MET A 291 2.20 -15.84 18.02
N PHE A 292 1.31 -15.88 19.00
CA PHE A 292 1.59 -16.30 20.37
C PHE A 292 0.51 -17.25 20.89
N ASP A 293 0.88 -18.15 21.81
CA ASP A 293 -0.10 -18.92 22.57
C ASP A 293 -0.78 -18.06 23.65
N ALA A 294 -1.78 -18.61 24.33
CA ALA A 294 -2.53 -17.92 25.39
C ALA A 294 -1.69 -17.53 26.62
N ASN A 295 -0.45 -18.01 26.72
CA ASN A 295 0.50 -17.66 27.76
C ASN A 295 1.59 -16.69 27.28
N GLY A 296 1.50 -16.20 26.02
CA GLY A 296 2.46 -15.29 25.44
C GLY A 296 3.78 -15.93 25.00
N ASN A 297 3.81 -17.24 24.77
CA ASN A 297 4.96 -17.85 24.11
C ASN A 297 4.78 -17.74 22.60
N ARG A 298 5.81 -17.24 21.91
CA ARG A 298 5.78 -17.10 20.46
C ARG A 298 5.69 -18.46 19.78
N THR A 299 4.74 -18.61 18.87
CA THR A 299 4.46 -19.87 18.14
C THR A 299 4.95 -19.83 16.70
N THR A 300 5.17 -18.64 16.12
CA THR A 300 5.74 -18.46 14.77
C THR A 300 7.03 -17.65 14.81
N ALA A 301 7.85 -17.73 13.77
CA ALA A 301 8.85 -16.70 13.49
C ALA A 301 8.14 -15.35 13.26
N ARG A 302 8.89 -14.26 13.11
CA ARG A 302 8.35 -13.02 12.57
C ARG A 302 8.00 -13.26 11.10
N LEU A 303 6.80 -12.91 10.73
CA LEU A 303 6.28 -13.09 9.37
C LEU A 303 6.25 -11.71 8.70
N PRO A 304 6.96 -11.52 7.60
CA PRO A 304 6.86 -10.28 6.84
C PRO A 304 5.46 -10.18 6.22
N VAL A 305 4.75 -9.10 6.54
CA VAL A 305 3.48 -8.74 5.91
C VAL A 305 3.78 -8.09 4.57
N ILE A 306 4.69 -7.13 4.58
CA ILE A 306 5.22 -6.44 3.41
C ILE A 306 6.66 -5.98 3.68
N GLU A 307 7.47 -5.98 2.63
CA GLU A 307 8.77 -5.31 2.54
C GLU A 307 8.64 -4.25 1.45
N THR A 308 8.80 -2.99 1.78
CA THR A 308 8.69 -1.88 0.83
C THR A 308 9.83 -0.89 1.09
N GLY A 309 10.28 -0.19 0.05
CA GLY A 309 11.20 0.94 0.20
C GLY A 309 10.51 2.23 0.68
N GLU A 310 9.18 2.20 0.84
CA GLU A 310 8.37 3.36 1.18
C GLU A 310 8.09 3.43 2.69
N VAL A 311 7.74 4.63 3.16
CA VAL A 311 7.34 4.85 4.56
C VAL A 311 5.95 4.25 4.79
N VAL A 312 5.81 3.42 5.83
CA VAL A 312 4.54 2.83 6.28
C VAL A 312 4.18 3.32 7.67
N SER A 313 2.88 3.44 7.94
CA SER A 313 2.33 3.78 9.25
C SER A 313 1.06 2.97 9.55
N ASP A 314 0.57 3.07 10.78
CA ASP A 314 -0.76 2.61 11.22
C ASP A 314 -1.10 1.15 10.86
N ALA A 315 -0.26 0.19 11.27
CA ALA A 315 -0.53 -1.22 11.05
C ALA A 315 -1.57 -1.76 12.05
N ASN A 316 -2.63 -2.38 11.52
CA ASN A 316 -3.70 -3.02 12.29
C ASN A 316 -3.97 -4.43 11.79
N LEU A 317 -4.61 -5.27 12.62
CA LEU A 317 -4.97 -6.62 12.22
C LEU A 317 -6.25 -7.12 12.87
N THR A 318 -6.93 -8.01 12.18
CA THR A 318 -8.07 -8.76 12.73
C THR A 318 -8.06 -10.20 12.27
N GLN A 319 -8.57 -11.14 13.09
CA GLN A 319 -8.87 -12.48 12.61
C GLN A 319 -10.34 -12.59 12.24
N LEU A 320 -10.60 -13.11 11.06
CA LEU A 320 -11.93 -13.36 10.54
C LEU A 320 -12.55 -14.63 11.19
N SER A 321 -13.87 -14.72 11.17
CA SER A 321 -14.61 -15.86 11.75
C SER A 321 -14.23 -17.22 11.16
N SER A 322 -13.65 -17.26 9.98
CA SER A 322 -13.16 -18.44 9.28
C SER A 322 -11.69 -18.79 9.60
N GLY A 323 -10.99 -17.92 10.29
CA GLY A 323 -9.64 -18.15 10.79
C GLY A 323 -8.53 -17.39 10.07
N GLU A 324 -8.79 -16.79 8.91
CA GLU A 324 -7.83 -15.95 8.19
C GLU A 324 -7.54 -14.68 8.98
N ILE A 325 -6.35 -14.12 8.78
CA ILE A 325 -5.90 -12.88 9.40
C ILE A 325 -5.78 -11.84 8.30
N VAL A 326 -6.41 -10.68 8.49
CA VAL A 326 -6.24 -9.52 7.63
C VAL A 326 -5.36 -8.52 8.36
N VAL A 327 -4.32 -8.04 7.69
CA VAL A 327 -3.44 -6.97 8.17
C VAL A 327 -3.62 -5.77 7.26
N THR A 328 -3.79 -4.60 7.83
CA THR A 328 -3.88 -3.31 7.12
C THR A 328 -2.75 -2.40 7.51
N TRP A 329 -2.37 -1.49 6.63
CA TRP A 329 -1.37 -0.45 6.90
C TRP A 329 -1.61 0.74 5.99
N VAL A 330 -0.97 1.86 6.32
CA VAL A 330 -0.91 3.05 5.48
C VAL A 330 0.46 3.10 4.83
N GLN A 331 0.53 3.35 3.53
CA GLN A 331 1.77 3.42 2.76
C GLN A 331 1.70 4.58 1.77
N ARG A 332 2.85 5.20 1.49
CA ARG A 332 2.96 6.17 0.41
C ARG A 332 2.76 5.47 -0.95
N GLY A 333 1.99 6.08 -1.85
CA GLY A 333 1.71 5.53 -3.18
C GLY A 333 2.97 5.26 -4.01
N PRO A 334 2.97 4.20 -4.85
CA PRO A 334 4.18 3.72 -5.55
C PRO A 334 4.61 4.58 -6.74
N ALA A 335 3.80 5.52 -7.21
CA ALA A 335 4.12 6.31 -8.39
C ALA A 335 5.07 7.47 -8.08
N GLN A 336 6.13 7.64 -8.88
CA GLN A 336 7.04 8.80 -8.77
C GLN A 336 6.28 10.11 -8.97
N GLY A 337 6.09 10.84 -7.89
CA GLY A 337 5.36 12.13 -7.86
C GLY A 337 4.09 12.12 -7.04
N GLU A 338 3.62 10.97 -6.59
CA GLU A 338 2.57 10.87 -5.59
C GLU A 338 3.11 11.27 -4.22
N ILE A 339 2.42 12.20 -3.56
CA ILE A 339 2.76 12.68 -2.21
C ILE A 339 1.73 12.24 -1.18
N GLY A 340 0.64 11.58 -1.61
CA GLY A 340 -0.42 11.05 -0.76
C GLY A 340 -0.05 9.69 -0.13
N HIS A 341 -0.73 9.38 0.97
CA HIS A 341 -0.66 8.08 1.65
C HIS A 341 -1.96 7.33 1.44
N ASP A 342 -1.85 6.03 1.11
CA ASP A 342 -2.99 5.15 0.83
C ASP A 342 -3.07 4.00 1.83
N VAL A 343 -4.28 3.50 2.04
CA VAL A 343 -4.54 2.33 2.88
C VAL A 343 -4.41 1.06 2.05
N TYR A 344 -3.61 0.13 2.54
CA TYR A 344 -3.40 -1.20 1.98
C TYR A 344 -3.86 -2.30 2.93
N ALA A 345 -4.14 -3.47 2.36
CA ALA A 345 -4.45 -4.67 3.14
C ALA A 345 -3.83 -5.92 2.49
N ARG A 346 -3.64 -6.97 3.30
CA ARG A 346 -3.25 -8.31 2.87
C ARG A 346 -3.90 -9.37 3.74
N ILE A 347 -4.31 -10.48 3.12
CA ILE A 347 -4.97 -11.60 3.80
C ILE A 347 -3.99 -12.75 3.96
N PHE A 348 -4.01 -13.38 5.14
CA PHE A 348 -3.17 -14.52 5.50
C PHE A 348 -4.04 -15.66 6.01
N ASN A 349 -3.60 -16.91 5.83
CA ASN A 349 -4.23 -18.05 6.48
C ASN A 349 -3.93 -18.06 8.00
N ALA A 350 -4.58 -18.94 8.75
CA ALA A 350 -4.38 -19.08 10.20
C ALA A 350 -2.95 -19.48 10.62
N ALA A 351 -2.10 -19.91 9.71
CA ALA A 351 -0.69 -20.21 9.93
C ALA A 351 0.22 -19.00 9.59
N GLY A 352 -0.33 -17.89 9.10
CA GLY A 352 0.39 -16.69 8.71
C GLY A 352 1.04 -16.74 7.33
N GLN A 353 0.60 -17.66 6.47
CA GLN A 353 1.00 -17.66 5.07
C GLN A 353 0.07 -16.74 4.26
N PRO A 354 0.61 -15.90 3.36
CA PRO A 354 -0.22 -15.01 2.56
C PRO A 354 -1.15 -15.80 1.63
N LEU A 355 -2.39 -15.38 1.57
CA LEU A 355 -3.40 -15.86 0.64
C LEU A 355 -3.61 -14.90 -0.53
N THR A 356 -3.28 -13.62 -0.35
CA THR A 356 -3.40 -12.58 -1.37
C THR A 356 -2.08 -11.82 -1.54
N GLY A 357 -1.94 -11.10 -2.66
CA GLY A 357 -1.02 -9.97 -2.74
C GLY A 357 -1.42 -8.85 -1.76
N ALA A 358 -0.61 -7.80 -1.68
CA ALA A 358 -1.03 -6.56 -1.06
C ALA A 358 -2.01 -5.86 -2.02
N PHE A 359 -3.13 -5.37 -1.52
CA PHE A 359 -4.12 -4.64 -2.31
C PHE A 359 -4.48 -3.31 -1.62
N GLU A 360 -4.73 -2.32 -2.43
CA GLU A 360 -5.14 -0.99 -1.99
C GLU A 360 -6.61 -0.98 -1.58
N VAL A 361 -6.91 -0.34 -0.47
CA VAL A 361 -8.25 -0.28 0.13
C VAL A 361 -9.05 0.91 -0.39
N GLY A 362 -8.46 2.08 -0.44
CA GLY A 362 -9.08 3.31 -0.95
C GLY A 362 -8.89 3.47 -2.46
N PHE A 363 -9.73 4.27 -3.11
CA PHE A 363 -9.50 4.74 -4.48
C PHE A 363 -9.51 6.25 -4.47
N ASP A 364 -8.34 6.84 -4.44
CA ASP A 364 -8.23 8.25 -4.76
C ASP A 364 -7.99 8.43 -6.25
N VAL A 365 -8.85 9.25 -6.85
CA VAL A 365 -8.70 9.68 -8.26
C VAL A 365 -7.61 10.74 -8.40
N ASP A 366 -7.11 11.28 -7.31
CA ASP A 366 -6.08 12.33 -7.26
C ASP A 366 -4.93 11.92 -6.35
N SER A 367 -3.73 11.85 -6.89
CA SER A 367 -2.45 11.47 -6.23
C SER A 367 -1.96 12.43 -5.12
N TYR A 368 -2.82 13.25 -4.55
CA TYR A 368 -2.49 14.30 -3.58
C TYR A 368 -3.26 14.23 -2.27
N THR A 369 -4.15 13.25 -2.10
CA THR A 369 -4.99 13.11 -0.90
C THR A 369 -4.43 12.07 0.04
N ASP A 370 -4.41 12.36 1.34
CA ASP A 370 -3.94 11.44 2.37
C ASP A 370 -5.07 10.57 2.92
N GLN A 371 -4.79 9.27 3.02
CA GLN A 371 -5.57 8.31 3.79
C GLN A 371 -4.74 7.86 4.98
N THR A 372 -5.25 8.01 6.19
CA THR A 372 -4.51 7.74 7.42
C THR A 372 -5.39 7.08 8.48
N GLN A 373 -4.79 6.64 9.59
CA GLN A 373 -5.50 6.16 10.77
C GLN A 373 -6.47 5.00 10.45
N VAL A 374 -5.93 3.95 9.84
CA VAL A 374 -6.71 2.78 9.43
C VAL A 374 -7.10 1.91 10.63
N GLU A 375 -8.32 1.39 10.60
CA GLU A 375 -8.85 0.42 11.57
C GLU A 375 -9.63 -0.68 10.84
N ILE A 376 -9.58 -1.91 11.36
CA ILE A 376 -10.21 -3.07 10.73
C ILE A 376 -10.99 -3.92 11.72
N ALA A 377 -12.13 -4.45 11.28
CA ALA A 377 -12.90 -5.41 12.06
C ALA A 377 -13.53 -6.50 11.20
N GLY A 378 -13.45 -7.76 11.67
CA GLY A 378 -14.09 -8.91 11.01
C GLY A 378 -15.60 -8.92 11.23
N LEU A 379 -16.37 -9.18 10.17
CA LEU A 379 -17.83 -9.25 10.20
C LEU A 379 -18.31 -10.66 10.59
N ALA A 380 -19.40 -10.77 11.37
CA ALA A 380 -19.95 -12.05 11.80
C ALA A 380 -20.44 -12.94 10.65
N GLY A 381 -20.84 -12.36 9.53
CA GLY A 381 -21.29 -13.05 8.32
C GLY A 381 -20.17 -13.50 7.38
N GLY A 382 -18.92 -13.33 7.80
CA GLY A 382 -17.75 -13.41 6.93
C GLY A 382 -17.42 -12.03 6.31
N GLY A 383 -16.23 -11.91 5.72
CA GLY A 383 -15.73 -10.61 5.26
C GLY A 383 -15.26 -9.72 6.41
N PHE A 384 -14.96 -8.47 6.07
CA PHE A 384 -14.43 -7.49 7.02
C PHE A 384 -14.79 -6.07 6.59
N VAL A 385 -14.64 -5.13 7.49
CA VAL A 385 -14.81 -3.70 7.23
C VAL A 385 -13.56 -2.96 7.68
N ILE A 386 -13.10 -2.04 6.84
CA ILE A 386 -11.98 -1.14 7.12
C ILE A 386 -12.54 0.27 7.19
N SER A 387 -12.13 1.05 8.20
CA SER A 387 -12.41 2.48 8.31
C SER A 387 -11.10 3.25 8.42
N TYR A 388 -11.06 4.45 7.87
CA TYR A 388 -9.87 5.32 7.85
C TYR A 388 -10.26 6.79 7.71
N THR A 389 -9.33 7.68 8.02
CA THR A 389 -9.44 9.11 7.75
C THR A 389 -9.05 9.36 6.30
N SER A 390 -9.83 10.14 5.54
CA SER A 390 -9.59 10.47 4.14
C SER A 390 -9.82 11.95 3.88
N GLU A 391 -8.84 12.61 3.26
CA GLU A 391 -8.95 14.02 2.85
C GLU A 391 -9.88 14.21 1.64
N ALA A 392 -10.13 13.16 0.86
CA ALA A 392 -10.93 13.23 -0.36
C ALA A 392 -12.44 13.14 -0.14
N ILE A 393 -12.88 12.62 1.02
CA ILE A 393 -14.29 12.23 1.22
C ILE A 393 -15.18 13.38 1.68
N ASP A 394 -14.60 14.45 2.21
CA ASP A 394 -15.30 15.67 2.64
C ASP A 394 -14.82 16.91 1.87
N ALA A 395 -15.75 17.85 1.63
CA ALA A 395 -15.49 19.05 0.83
C ALA A 395 -14.59 20.08 1.55
N ASP A 396 -14.52 20.06 2.88
CA ASP A 396 -13.90 21.08 3.71
C ASP A 396 -12.81 20.56 4.67
N GLY A 397 -12.35 19.30 4.51
CA GLY A 397 -11.29 18.71 5.36
C GLY A 397 -11.33 17.19 5.42
N ASP A 398 -10.68 16.62 6.43
CA ASP A 398 -10.68 15.18 6.64
C ASP A 398 -12.05 14.66 7.03
N GLY A 399 -12.49 13.58 6.39
CA GLY A 399 -13.68 12.84 6.74
C GLY A 399 -13.36 11.39 7.11
N VAL A 400 -14.30 10.70 7.74
CA VAL A 400 -14.19 9.27 8.01
C VAL A 400 -14.81 8.49 6.89
N ALA A 401 -13.99 7.68 6.23
CA ALA A 401 -14.37 6.72 5.21
C ALA A 401 -14.51 5.31 5.79
N ALA A 402 -15.31 4.48 5.16
CA ALA A 402 -15.30 3.05 5.44
C ALA A 402 -15.60 2.23 4.17
N ARG A 403 -15.12 0.96 4.19
CA ARG A 403 -15.32 0.02 3.10
C ARG A 403 -15.56 -1.38 3.63
N ILE A 404 -16.52 -2.07 3.04
CA ILE A 404 -16.87 -3.45 3.38
C ILE A 404 -16.34 -4.37 2.30
N PHE A 405 -15.73 -5.48 2.69
CA PHE A 405 -15.18 -6.51 1.82
C PHE A 405 -15.94 -7.82 2.00
N GLY A 406 -16.53 -8.32 0.92
CA GLY A 406 -17.10 -9.65 0.85
C GLY A 406 -16.00 -10.71 0.65
N ARG A 407 -16.27 -11.96 1.01
CA ARG A 407 -15.31 -13.05 0.81
C ARG A 407 -15.99 -14.43 0.67
N GLY A 408 -15.25 -15.38 0.09
CA GLY A 408 -15.56 -16.79 0.03
C GLY A 408 -15.20 -17.59 1.28
N THR A 409 -15.13 -18.88 1.13
CA THR A 409 -14.73 -19.87 2.14
C THR A 409 -13.39 -20.53 1.75
N ALA A 410 -12.99 -21.59 2.45
CA ALA A 410 -11.84 -22.40 2.05
C ALA A 410 -12.22 -23.54 1.07
N GLY A 411 -13.36 -23.47 0.44
CA GLY A 411 -13.85 -24.47 -0.54
C GLY A 411 -14.37 -23.79 -1.78
N ASN A 412 -14.65 -24.56 -2.82
CA ASN A 412 -15.12 -24.04 -4.11
C ASN A 412 -16.40 -23.22 -3.99
N ASP A 413 -16.31 -21.92 -4.24
CA ASP A 413 -17.39 -20.97 -4.11
C ASP A 413 -17.90 -20.47 -5.47
N ALA A 414 -19.15 -20.02 -5.51
CA ALA A 414 -19.70 -19.30 -6.65
C ALA A 414 -20.24 -17.96 -6.18
N LEU A 415 -19.47 -16.90 -6.35
CA LEU A 415 -19.74 -15.59 -5.81
C LEU A 415 -19.96 -14.57 -6.93
N VAL A 416 -20.90 -13.69 -6.69
CA VAL A 416 -21.13 -12.51 -7.53
C VAL A 416 -20.91 -11.29 -6.66
N VAL A 417 -20.22 -10.29 -7.20
CA VAL A 417 -20.02 -9.01 -6.52
C VAL A 417 -21.39 -8.47 -6.06
N ASP A 418 -21.51 -8.27 -4.79
CA ASP A 418 -22.65 -7.63 -4.16
C ASP A 418 -22.52 -6.10 -4.17
N ALA A 419 -23.23 -5.42 -3.28
CA ALA A 419 -23.10 -3.97 -3.11
C ALA A 419 -21.69 -3.51 -2.68
N THR A 420 -20.82 -4.44 -2.27
CA THR A 420 -19.46 -4.12 -1.80
C THR A 420 -18.44 -3.94 -2.93
N GLY A 421 -18.64 -4.54 -4.09
CA GLY A 421 -17.76 -4.44 -5.26
C GLY A 421 -16.44 -5.21 -5.15
N SER A 422 -16.18 -5.92 -4.05
CA SER A 422 -14.96 -6.71 -3.85
C SER A 422 -15.29 -8.12 -3.43
N ILE A 423 -14.57 -9.10 -3.98
CA ILE A 423 -14.71 -10.52 -3.62
C ILE A 423 -13.32 -11.12 -3.44
N PHE A 424 -13.16 -11.91 -2.39
CA PHE A 424 -12.00 -12.77 -2.15
C PHE A 424 -12.48 -14.22 -2.09
N GLY A 425 -12.01 -15.07 -3.04
CA GLY A 425 -12.31 -16.49 -3.08
C GLY A 425 -11.69 -17.25 -1.92
N LEU A 426 -10.47 -16.92 -1.57
CA LEU A 426 -9.60 -17.46 -0.54
C LEU A 426 -8.93 -18.78 -0.92
N ALA A 427 -9.62 -19.90 -0.86
CA ALA A 427 -9.06 -21.20 -1.23
C ALA A 427 -10.14 -22.09 -1.81
N GLY A 428 -9.76 -22.90 -2.76
CA GLY A 428 -10.70 -23.72 -3.53
C GLY A 428 -10.66 -23.32 -4.99
N ASN A 429 -11.45 -23.95 -5.80
CA ASN A 429 -11.59 -23.56 -7.22
C ASN A 429 -12.88 -22.75 -7.35
N ASP A 430 -12.75 -21.46 -7.36
CA ASP A 430 -13.85 -20.54 -7.21
C ASP A 430 -14.38 -20.01 -8.55
N SER A 431 -15.62 -19.56 -8.56
CA SER A 431 -16.23 -18.85 -9.69
C SER A 431 -16.72 -17.49 -9.25
N LEU A 432 -15.95 -16.45 -9.58
CA LEU A 432 -16.14 -15.09 -9.12
C LEU A 432 -16.62 -14.20 -10.28
N SER A 433 -17.63 -13.40 -10.05
CA SER A 433 -18.19 -12.52 -11.10
C SER A 433 -18.34 -11.09 -10.63
N GLY A 434 -17.79 -10.16 -11.40
CA GLY A 434 -17.91 -8.72 -11.20
C GLY A 434 -19.22 -8.09 -11.69
N ASP A 435 -19.30 -6.77 -11.63
CA ASP A 435 -20.45 -5.97 -12.09
C ASP A 435 -20.01 -4.73 -12.92
N THR A 436 -20.80 -3.70 -13.02
CA THR A 436 -20.52 -2.49 -13.84
C THR A 436 -19.68 -1.43 -13.12
N ARG A 437 -19.21 -1.69 -11.92
CA ARG A 437 -18.40 -0.77 -11.11
C ARG A 437 -16.93 -1.18 -11.20
N ASN A 438 -16.05 -0.35 -10.67
CA ASN A 438 -14.67 -0.74 -10.47
C ASN A 438 -14.60 -1.83 -9.38
N ASN A 439 -14.21 -3.04 -9.73
CA ASN A 439 -14.20 -4.21 -8.86
C ASN A 439 -12.77 -4.56 -8.41
N VAL A 440 -12.65 -5.17 -7.22
CA VAL A 440 -11.45 -5.90 -6.81
C VAL A 440 -11.84 -7.35 -6.58
N ILE A 441 -11.31 -8.25 -7.38
CA ILE A 441 -11.61 -9.68 -7.29
C ILE A 441 -10.30 -10.44 -7.17
N ASP A 442 -10.19 -11.28 -6.13
CA ASP A 442 -9.03 -12.11 -5.86
C ASP A 442 -9.49 -13.57 -5.71
N GLY A 443 -9.00 -14.45 -6.58
CA GLY A 443 -9.29 -15.89 -6.53
C GLY A 443 -8.68 -16.54 -5.31
N GLY A 444 -7.43 -16.26 -5.04
CA GLY A 444 -6.69 -16.76 -3.88
C GLY A 444 -5.87 -17.99 -4.18
N THR A 445 -6.22 -19.16 -3.65
CA THR A 445 -5.50 -20.40 -3.94
C THR A 445 -6.44 -21.45 -4.56
N GLY A 446 -6.03 -22.06 -5.64
CA GLY A 446 -6.83 -23.02 -6.40
C GLY A 446 -6.93 -22.58 -7.85
N ASN A 447 -7.66 -23.33 -8.66
CA ASN A 447 -7.84 -22.97 -10.07
C ASN A 447 -9.15 -22.20 -10.20
N ASP A 448 -9.05 -20.87 -10.28
CA ASP A 448 -10.17 -19.97 -10.17
C ASP A 448 -10.69 -19.51 -11.53
N ARG A 449 -11.94 -19.11 -11.56
CA ARG A 449 -12.54 -18.46 -12.71
C ARG A 449 -13.09 -17.11 -12.30
N ILE A 450 -12.43 -16.05 -12.73
CA ILE A 450 -12.82 -14.66 -12.52
C ILE A 450 -13.42 -14.13 -13.82
N ALA A 451 -14.64 -13.58 -13.76
CA ALA A 451 -15.30 -13.02 -14.92
C ALA A 451 -15.93 -11.67 -14.58
N ASP A 452 -15.29 -10.57 -15.00
CA ASP A 452 -15.93 -9.27 -15.08
C ASP A 452 -16.29 -8.98 -16.54
N THR A 453 -17.59 -8.99 -16.84
CA THR A 453 -18.07 -8.87 -18.21
C THR A 453 -18.94 -7.63 -18.43
N ARG A 454 -18.91 -6.69 -17.48
CA ARG A 454 -19.86 -5.58 -17.44
C ARG A 454 -19.22 -4.19 -17.49
N GLY A 455 -17.88 -4.15 -17.50
CA GLY A 455 -17.09 -2.92 -17.53
C GLY A 455 -16.94 -2.27 -16.15
N GLY A 456 -16.01 -1.42 -16.05
CA GLY A 456 -15.47 -0.81 -14.84
C GLY A 456 -14.01 -0.45 -15.15
N SER A 457 -13.21 -0.11 -14.17
CA SER A 457 -11.77 -0.21 -14.22
C SER A 457 -11.38 -1.10 -13.05
N ASP A 458 -11.10 -2.37 -13.36
CA ASP A 458 -11.14 -3.46 -12.42
C ASP A 458 -9.73 -3.93 -12.05
N ARG A 459 -9.59 -4.53 -10.87
CA ARG A 459 -8.37 -5.20 -10.43
C ARG A 459 -8.68 -6.66 -10.16
N LEU A 460 -8.13 -7.54 -10.99
CA LEU A 460 -8.44 -8.97 -10.98
C LEU A 460 -7.16 -9.77 -10.73
N TYR A 461 -7.17 -10.55 -9.67
CA TYR A 461 -6.05 -11.38 -9.23
C TYR A 461 -6.46 -12.86 -9.25
N GLY A 462 -5.76 -13.70 -10.02
CA GLY A 462 -5.94 -15.16 -10.01
C GLY A 462 -5.42 -15.75 -8.70
N GLY A 463 -4.13 -15.58 -8.44
CA GLY A 463 -3.49 -15.98 -7.20
C GLY A 463 -2.57 -17.20 -7.36
N GLN A 464 -2.84 -18.33 -6.70
CA GLN A 464 -2.09 -19.57 -6.87
C GLN A 464 -2.98 -20.61 -7.56
N GLY A 465 -2.52 -21.18 -8.65
CA GLY A 465 -3.22 -22.21 -9.41
C GLY A 465 -3.35 -21.83 -10.87
N ASP A 466 -3.92 -22.71 -11.69
CA ASP A 466 -4.14 -22.42 -13.11
C ASP A 466 -5.47 -21.65 -13.26
N ASP A 467 -5.42 -20.32 -13.40
CA ASP A 467 -6.58 -19.45 -13.33
C ASP A 467 -7.12 -19.02 -14.70
N ILE A 468 -8.38 -18.64 -14.73
CA ILE A 468 -9.02 -18.04 -15.92
C ILE A 468 -9.61 -16.68 -15.51
N ILE A 469 -9.02 -15.61 -16.03
CA ILE A 469 -9.45 -14.24 -15.79
C ILE A 469 -9.97 -13.65 -17.09
N VAL A 470 -11.22 -13.21 -17.09
CA VAL A 470 -11.85 -12.60 -18.26
C VAL A 470 -12.49 -11.29 -17.87
N ASP A 471 -11.98 -10.22 -18.42
CA ASP A 471 -12.65 -8.93 -18.51
C ASP A 471 -13.09 -8.64 -19.93
N LEU A 472 -14.06 -7.75 -20.13
CA LEU A 472 -14.53 -7.38 -21.46
C LEU A 472 -14.37 -5.89 -21.78
N ALA A 473 -14.37 -5.00 -20.80
CA ALA A 473 -14.30 -3.58 -21.06
C ALA A 473 -13.97 -2.75 -19.82
N GLY A 474 -12.98 -1.93 -19.91
CA GLY A 474 -12.50 -1.04 -18.86
C GLY A 474 -11.09 -0.60 -19.17
N ASN A 475 -10.41 0.03 -18.23
CA ASN A 475 -8.95 0.08 -18.19
C ASN A 475 -8.55 -0.73 -16.97
N ASP A 476 -8.22 -1.99 -17.21
CA ASP A 476 -8.22 -3.02 -16.19
C ASP A 476 -6.80 -3.44 -15.81
N GLN A 477 -6.66 -4.01 -14.62
CA GLN A 477 -5.41 -4.56 -14.14
C GLN A 477 -5.61 -6.04 -13.83
N LEU A 478 -4.93 -6.93 -14.56
CA LEU A 478 -5.04 -8.37 -14.45
C LEU A 478 -3.72 -8.99 -14.03
N TRP A 479 -3.73 -9.78 -12.95
CA TRP A 479 -2.60 -10.57 -12.47
C TRP A 479 -2.98 -12.04 -12.40
N GLY A 480 -2.29 -12.89 -13.17
CA GLY A 480 -2.44 -14.34 -13.10
C GLY A 480 -1.94 -14.88 -11.77
N GLY A 481 -0.67 -14.72 -11.50
CA GLY A 481 -0.03 -15.12 -10.26
C GLY A 481 0.89 -16.32 -10.41
N ALA A 482 0.65 -17.41 -9.71
CA ALA A 482 1.47 -18.60 -9.83
C ALA A 482 0.65 -19.75 -10.41
N GLY A 483 1.05 -20.26 -11.56
CA GLY A 483 0.35 -21.33 -12.30
C GLY A 483 0.28 -21.02 -13.78
N ASN A 484 -0.48 -21.79 -14.56
CA ASN A 484 -0.59 -21.53 -15.99
C ASN A 484 -1.91 -20.82 -16.28
N ASP A 485 -1.86 -19.49 -16.35
CA ASP A 485 -3.03 -18.65 -16.34
C ASP A 485 -3.53 -18.28 -17.75
N GLN A 486 -4.81 -17.99 -17.84
CA GLN A 486 -5.43 -17.48 -19.05
C GLN A 486 -6.12 -16.15 -18.74
N MET A 487 -5.56 -15.07 -19.25
CA MET A 487 -6.06 -13.71 -19.03
C MET A 487 -6.54 -13.10 -20.35
N GLN A 488 -7.71 -12.47 -20.30
CA GLN A 488 -8.28 -11.68 -21.38
C GLN A 488 -8.83 -10.38 -20.80
N ALA A 489 -8.24 -9.23 -21.18
CA ALA A 489 -8.60 -7.94 -20.62
C ALA A 489 -9.71 -7.19 -21.42
N GLY A 490 -9.82 -7.43 -22.75
CA GLY A 490 -10.97 -6.98 -23.51
C GLY A 490 -10.80 -5.68 -24.23
N VAL A 491 -11.59 -4.65 -23.95
CA VAL A 491 -11.52 -3.34 -24.60
C VAL A 491 -11.14 -2.28 -23.58
N GLY A 492 -10.02 -1.64 -23.77
CA GLY A 492 -9.48 -0.64 -22.85
C GLY A 492 -8.00 -0.48 -23.01
N ASN A 493 -7.36 0.25 -22.10
CA ASN A 493 -5.91 0.27 -22.00
C ASN A 493 -5.54 -0.48 -20.71
N ASP A 494 -5.12 -1.72 -20.87
CA ASP A 494 -5.05 -2.68 -19.80
C ASP A 494 -3.62 -2.97 -19.36
N LEU A 495 -3.45 -3.35 -18.11
CA LEU A 495 -2.18 -3.75 -17.51
C LEU A 495 -2.26 -5.23 -17.13
N LEU A 496 -1.37 -6.08 -17.68
CA LEU A 496 -1.44 -7.52 -17.49
C LEU A 496 -0.09 -8.09 -17.05
N SER A 497 -0.12 -8.99 -16.06
CA SER A 497 1.04 -9.77 -15.63
C SER A 497 0.66 -11.23 -15.44
N GLY A 498 1.31 -12.15 -16.16
CA GLY A 498 1.19 -13.60 -15.96
C GLY A 498 1.86 -14.04 -14.67
N ALA A 499 3.01 -13.45 -14.39
CA ALA A 499 3.95 -13.82 -13.34
C ALA A 499 4.53 -15.23 -13.54
N ALA A 500 4.37 -16.17 -12.60
CA ALA A 500 5.08 -17.45 -12.66
C ALA A 500 4.25 -18.56 -13.31
N GLY A 501 4.72 -19.13 -14.42
CA GLY A 501 4.06 -20.21 -15.12
C GLY A 501 3.98 -19.99 -16.64
N ASN A 502 3.22 -20.85 -17.32
CA ASN A 502 3.07 -20.69 -18.78
C ASN A 502 1.73 -20.01 -19.08
N ASP A 503 1.77 -18.71 -19.32
CA ASP A 503 0.59 -17.88 -19.31
C ASP A 503 0.13 -17.44 -20.70
N LEU A 504 -1.18 -17.37 -20.89
CA LEU A 504 -1.80 -16.70 -22.02
C LEU A 504 -2.24 -15.29 -21.58
N VAL A 505 -1.53 -14.30 -22.06
CA VAL A 505 -1.77 -12.88 -21.79
C VAL A 505 -2.36 -12.24 -23.02
N HIS A 506 -3.67 -11.93 -23.00
CA HIS A 506 -4.40 -11.34 -24.11
C HIS A 506 -4.96 -9.96 -23.71
N GLY A 507 -4.37 -8.89 -24.24
CA GLY A 507 -4.80 -7.52 -24.01
C GLY A 507 -6.18 -7.28 -24.65
N GLY A 508 -6.25 -7.31 -25.95
CA GLY A 508 -7.50 -7.11 -26.68
C GLY A 508 -7.52 -5.86 -27.51
N GLY A 509 -8.44 -4.97 -27.26
CA GLY A 509 -8.58 -3.77 -28.07
C GLY A 509 -8.26 -2.48 -27.33
N GLY A 510 -7.15 -1.87 -27.64
CA GLY A 510 -6.72 -0.63 -26.99
C GLY A 510 -5.21 -0.46 -27.07
N ILE A 511 -4.61 0.02 -26.02
CA ILE A 511 -3.15 0.09 -25.84
C ILE A 511 -2.81 -0.63 -24.54
N ASP A 512 -2.37 -1.86 -24.67
CA ASP A 512 -2.22 -2.78 -23.57
C ASP A 512 -0.75 -3.00 -23.19
N THR A 513 -0.48 -3.18 -21.90
CA THR A 513 0.88 -3.32 -21.37
C THR A 513 1.04 -4.65 -20.66
N ALA A 514 1.99 -5.47 -21.12
CA ALA A 514 2.44 -6.63 -20.35
C ALA A 514 3.58 -6.22 -19.40
N VAL A 515 3.46 -6.65 -18.14
CA VAL A 515 4.39 -6.34 -17.05
C VAL A 515 5.01 -7.61 -16.49
N PHE A 516 6.33 -7.60 -16.33
CA PHE A 516 7.13 -8.70 -15.78
C PHE A 516 7.77 -8.25 -14.46
N VAL A 517 7.41 -8.89 -13.36
CA VAL A 517 7.71 -8.39 -12.00
C VAL A 517 8.68 -9.25 -11.17
N LEU A 518 9.04 -10.46 -11.64
CA LEU A 518 9.80 -11.43 -10.83
C LEU A 518 11.31 -11.13 -10.67
N GLY A 519 11.81 -10.05 -11.27
CA GLY A 519 13.23 -9.64 -11.15
C GLY A 519 14.25 -10.60 -11.77
N ALA A 520 13.80 -11.59 -12.53
CA ALA A 520 14.65 -12.43 -13.38
C ALA A 520 14.88 -11.74 -14.74
N PRO A 521 15.96 -12.05 -15.46
CA PRO A 521 16.14 -11.51 -16.82
C PRO A 521 15.00 -11.92 -17.76
N VAL A 522 14.30 -10.91 -18.29
CA VAL A 522 13.14 -11.05 -19.16
C VAL A 522 13.56 -11.06 -20.64
N ARG A 523 12.86 -11.84 -21.45
CA ARG A 523 12.95 -11.77 -22.91
C ARG A 523 11.55 -11.79 -23.52
N ALA A 524 10.99 -10.64 -23.85
CA ALA A 524 9.67 -10.53 -24.46
C ALA A 524 9.77 -9.98 -25.90
N ASP A 525 9.04 -10.59 -26.84
CA ASP A 525 9.10 -10.28 -28.28
C ASP A 525 7.66 -10.24 -28.85
N LEU A 526 7.16 -9.03 -29.09
CA LEU A 526 5.80 -8.80 -29.62
C LEU A 526 5.65 -9.18 -31.11
N THR A 527 6.73 -9.55 -31.82
CA THR A 527 6.63 -10.09 -33.18
C THR A 527 6.24 -11.57 -33.19
N GLN A 528 6.36 -12.25 -32.05
CA GLN A 528 6.04 -13.66 -31.91
C GLN A 528 4.55 -13.86 -31.59
N THR A 529 3.90 -14.75 -32.32
CA THR A 529 2.48 -15.10 -32.09
C THR A 529 2.30 -16.42 -31.32
N GLY A 530 3.39 -17.12 -31.05
CA GLY A 530 3.42 -18.38 -30.32
C GLY A 530 3.91 -18.21 -28.89
N TRP A 531 4.04 -19.34 -28.21
CA TRP A 531 4.66 -19.41 -26.89
C TRP A 531 6.14 -19.02 -26.97
N GLN A 532 6.60 -18.20 -26.08
CA GLN A 532 7.99 -17.72 -25.98
C GLN A 532 8.48 -17.86 -24.54
N ASN A 533 9.78 -18.04 -24.35
CA ASN A 533 10.38 -18.03 -23.02
C ASN A 533 10.65 -16.59 -22.63
N THR A 534 9.86 -16.07 -21.69
CA THR A 534 9.93 -14.70 -21.21
C THR A 534 10.93 -14.52 -20.06
N GLY A 535 11.44 -15.62 -19.49
CA GLY A 535 12.28 -15.60 -18.30
C GLY A 535 11.48 -15.92 -17.03
N GLU A 536 10.19 -15.77 -17.10
CA GLU A 536 9.20 -16.19 -16.08
C GLU A 536 8.51 -17.52 -16.48
N ASP A 537 8.98 -18.23 -17.45
CA ASP A 537 8.58 -19.49 -18.08
C ASP A 537 8.14 -19.29 -19.56
N LEU A 538 7.14 -20.06 -20.05
CA LEU A 538 6.68 -19.97 -21.45
C LEU A 538 5.36 -19.22 -21.52
N ASP A 539 5.40 -17.98 -22.02
CA ASP A 539 4.21 -17.15 -22.15
C ASP A 539 3.82 -16.90 -23.60
N ARG A 540 2.57 -16.60 -23.78
CA ARG A 540 2.03 -16.17 -25.05
C ARG A 540 1.36 -14.81 -24.93
N LEU A 541 1.96 -13.80 -25.52
CA LEU A 541 1.45 -12.44 -25.58
C LEU A 541 0.62 -12.26 -26.86
N VAL A 542 -0.61 -11.77 -26.71
CA VAL A 542 -1.57 -11.58 -27.80
C VAL A 542 -2.20 -10.21 -27.70
N GLU A 543 -2.14 -9.42 -28.78
CA GLU A 543 -2.72 -8.06 -28.80
C GLU A 543 -2.22 -7.23 -27.61
N ILE A 544 -0.88 -7.14 -27.48
CA ILE A 544 -0.14 -6.31 -26.52
C ILE A 544 0.70 -5.30 -27.31
N GLU A 545 0.65 -4.05 -26.91
CA GLU A 545 1.40 -2.96 -27.54
C GLU A 545 2.65 -2.57 -26.75
N ASN A 546 2.63 -2.69 -25.43
CA ASN A 546 3.72 -2.20 -24.57
C ASN A 546 4.29 -3.30 -23.68
N LEU A 547 5.57 -3.15 -23.34
CA LEU A 547 6.30 -4.06 -22.45
C LEU A 547 6.98 -3.27 -21.34
N THR A 548 6.83 -3.73 -20.11
CA THR A 548 7.58 -3.23 -18.96
C THR A 548 8.23 -4.40 -18.24
N SER A 549 9.54 -4.36 -18.07
CA SER A 549 10.28 -5.29 -17.21
C SER A 549 10.77 -4.58 -15.94
N GLY A 550 11.30 -5.35 -15.02
CA GLY A 550 11.69 -4.88 -13.70
C GLY A 550 13.20 -4.78 -13.53
N ALA A 551 13.75 -5.65 -12.69
CA ALA A 551 15.17 -5.76 -12.48
C ALA A 551 15.73 -6.97 -13.26
N GLY A 552 16.88 -6.82 -13.88
CA GLY A 552 17.49 -7.89 -14.67
C GLY A 552 18.25 -7.32 -15.86
N ASN A 553 18.83 -8.18 -16.69
CA ASN A 553 19.35 -7.75 -17.98
C ASN A 553 18.36 -8.22 -19.05
N ASP A 554 17.46 -7.36 -19.45
CA ASP A 554 16.27 -7.70 -20.17
C ASP A 554 16.41 -7.52 -21.69
N VAL A 555 15.57 -8.20 -22.44
CA VAL A 555 15.50 -8.06 -23.90
C VAL A 555 14.04 -7.85 -24.30
N LEU A 556 13.67 -6.63 -24.64
CA LEU A 556 12.34 -6.25 -25.06
C LEU A 556 12.31 -5.92 -26.55
N ILE A 557 11.42 -6.55 -27.28
CA ILE A 557 11.27 -6.37 -28.72
C ILE A 557 9.82 -5.99 -29.03
N GLY A 558 9.62 -4.79 -29.55
CA GLY A 558 8.35 -4.30 -30.07
C GLY A 558 7.98 -4.92 -31.42
N ASN A 559 6.96 -4.39 -32.06
CA ASN A 559 6.42 -4.93 -33.31
C ASN A 559 6.37 -3.88 -34.43
N GLY A 560 5.33 -3.85 -35.23
CA GLY A 560 5.13 -2.88 -36.32
C GLY A 560 4.19 -1.71 -35.97
N ALA A 561 3.73 -1.63 -34.75
CA ALA A 561 2.93 -0.54 -34.20
C ALA A 561 3.78 0.38 -33.33
N ALA A 562 3.23 1.51 -32.89
CA ALA A 562 3.90 2.34 -31.89
C ALA A 562 3.91 1.62 -30.54
N ASN A 563 5.08 1.37 -29.97
CA ASN A 563 5.27 0.65 -28.71
C ASN A 563 5.88 1.55 -27.62
N VAL A 564 5.58 1.27 -26.37
CA VAL A 564 6.33 1.75 -25.22
C VAL A 564 7.05 0.58 -24.57
N LEU A 565 8.39 0.66 -24.52
CA LEU A 565 9.24 -0.37 -23.94
C LEU A 565 10.02 0.22 -22.77
N ALA A 566 9.94 -0.38 -21.58
CA ALA A 566 10.66 0.04 -20.38
C ALA A 566 11.45 -1.13 -19.81
N GLY A 567 12.78 -1.00 -19.74
CA GLY A 567 13.73 -2.04 -19.29
C GLY A 567 13.81 -2.12 -17.75
N GLY A 568 13.83 -0.95 -17.09
CA GLY A 568 13.89 -0.91 -15.62
C GLY A 568 15.30 -0.82 -15.07
N ALA A 569 15.74 -1.79 -14.30
CA ALA A 569 17.07 -1.79 -13.72
C ALA A 569 17.89 -2.99 -14.24
N GLY A 570 19.05 -2.72 -14.83
CA GLY A 570 19.91 -3.76 -15.39
C GLY A 570 20.62 -3.27 -16.66
N ASN A 571 21.22 -4.16 -17.43
CA ASN A 571 21.77 -3.76 -18.73
C ASN A 571 20.87 -4.35 -19.82
N ASP A 572 19.99 -3.52 -20.33
CA ASP A 572 18.87 -3.96 -21.13
C ASP A 572 19.09 -3.78 -22.65
N VAL A 573 18.37 -4.55 -23.42
CA VAL A 573 18.35 -4.44 -24.88
C VAL A 573 16.93 -4.21 -25.35
N LEU A 574 16.65 -3.00 -25.80
CA LEU A 574 15.34 -2.58 -26.28
C LEU A 574 15.35 -2.36 -27.79
N THR A 575 14.38 -2.95 -28.49
CA THR A 575 14.19 -2.77 -29.93
C THR A 575 12.75 -2.42 -30.24
N GLY A 576 12.46 -1.20 -30.68
CA GLY A 576 11.10 -0.73 -30.99
C GLY A 576 10.47 -1.44 -32.17
N GLY A 577 11.16 -1.46 -33.30
CA GLY A 577 10.71 -2.15 -34.50
C GLY A 577 10.30 -1.20 -35.61
N ALA A 578 9.04 -1.11 -35.92
CA ALA A 578 8.50 -0.09 -36.80
C ALA A 578 7.34 0.60 -36.07
N GLY A 579 7.22 1.88 -36.25
CA GLY A 579 6.24 2.67 -35.49
C GLY A 579 6.88 3.96 -35.02
N ASN A 580 6.21 4.68 -34.15
CA ASN A 580 6.85 5.78 -33.42
C ASN A 580 6.95 5.32 -31.97
N ASP A 581 8.11 4.76 -31.63
CA ASP A 581 8.29 4.03 -30.40
C ASP A 581 8.86 4.93 -29.27
N VAL A 582 8.57 4.56 -28.04
CA VAL A 582 9.17 5.17 -26.84
C VAL A 582 9.93 4.08 -26.09
N LEU A 583 11.25 4.22 -26.00
CA LEU A 583 12.13 3.29 -25.34
C LEU A 583 12.80 3.95 -24.14
N ALA A 584 12.65 3.36 -22.98
CA ALA A 584 13.32 3.76 -21.75
C ALA A 584 14.18 2.60 -21.23
N GLY A 585 15.50 2.76 -21.25
CA GLY A 585 16.45 1.77 -20.72
C GLY A 585 16.27 1.62 -19.23
N GLY A 586 16.47 2.69 -18.48
CA GLY A 586 16.42 2.72 -17.04
C GLY A 586 17.80 2.67 -16.41
N ASP A 587 17.92 2.20 -15.17
CA ASP A 587 19.22 2.15 -14.50
C ASP A 587 20.12 1.07 -15.13
N GLY A 588 21.23 1.47 -15.74
CA GLY A 588 22.17 0.47 -16.27
C GLY A 588 22.99 0.92 -17.45
N ALA A 589 23.51 -0.04 -18.20
CA ALA A 589 24.21 0.22 -19.46
C ALA A 589 23.43 -0.42 -20.59
N ASP A 590 22.56 0.35 -21.22
CA ASP A 590 21.51 -0.15 -22.08
C ASP A 590 21.82 -0.04 -23.57
N ILE A 591 21.16 -0.85 -24.36
CA ILE A 591 21.23 -0.82 -25.82
C ILE A 591 19.83 -0.54 -26.37
N LEU A 592 19.63 0.63 -26.95
CA LEU A 592 18.35 1.08 -27.47
C LEU A 592 18.40 1.22 -29.00
N ALA A 593 17.49 0.55 -29.69
CA ALA A 593 17.29 0.65 -31.14
C ALA A 593 15.83 0.96 -31.44
N GLY A 594 15.50 2.20 -31.79
CA GLY A 594 14.13 2.61 -32.12
C GLY A 594 13.56 1.86 -33.30
N GLY A 595 14.28 1.88 -34.43
CA GLY A 595 13.88 1.19 -35.65
C GLY A 595 13.31 2.13 -36.70
N LEU A 596 12.21 1.74 -37.35
CA LEU A 596 11.56 2.57 -38.36
C LEU A 596 10.51 3.50 -37.74
N GLY A 597 10.67 4.79 -37.97
CA GLY A 597 9.67 5.74 -37.49
C GLY A 597 10.32 7.00 -36.95
N ARG A 598 9.60 7.68 -36.07
CA ARG A 598 10.17 8.73 -35.25
C ARG A 598 10.12 8.29 -33.79
N ASP A 599 11.26 7.91 -33.28
CA ASP A 599 11.35 7.28 -31.98
C ASP A 599 11.84 8.25 -30.88
N ILE A 600 11.49 7.96 -29.65
CA ILE A 600 11.99 8.66 -28.47
C ILE A 600 12.77 7.65 -27.63
N LEU A 601 14.06 7.92 -27.44
CA LEU A 601 15.00 7.04 -26.76
C LEU A 601 15.55 7.74 -25.52
N THR A 602 15.43 7.08 -24.37
CA THR A 602 15.91 7.55 -23.06
C THR A 602 16.77 6.46 -22.44
N GLY A 603 18.03 6.71 -22.16
CA GLY A 603 18.93 5.79 -21.47
C GLY A 603 18.63 5.74 -19.97
N ALA A 604 18.98 6.72 -19.28
CA ALA A 604 18.63 7.28 -17.98
C ALA A 604 19.69 8.31 -17.56
N ALA A 605 19.42 9.09 -16.54
CA ALA A 605 20.35 10.10 -16.04
C ALA A 605 21.36 9.53 -15.02
N ASP A 606 21.87 8.33 -15.25
CA ASP A 606 22.84 7.68 -14.38
C ASP A 606 24.31 7.87 -14.88
N ALA A 607 25.28 7.20 -14.29
CA ALA A 607 26.69 7.31 -14.68
C ALA A 607 27.15 6.12 -15.57
N ARG A 608 26.22 5.35 -16.09
CA ARG A 608 26.49 4.19 -16.97
C ARG A 608 26.51 4.65 -18.43
N SER A 609 26.96 3.77 -19.30
CA SER A 609 27.11 4.09 -20.72
C SER A 609 26.06 3.40 -21.55
N ASP A 610 25.13 4.18 -22.05
CA ASP A 610 24.08 3.69 -22.95
C ASP A 610 24.52 3.74 -24.40
N VAL A 611 23.97 2.84 -25.21
CA VAL A 611 24.26 2.74 -26.63
C VAL A 611 22.99 2.89 -27.46
N PHE A 612 22.87 3.99 -28.18
CA PHE A 612 21.77 4.24 -29.11
C PHE A 612 22.16 3.75 -30.51
N VAL A 613 21.45 2.75 -31.05
CA VAL A 613 21.83 2.00 -32.23
C VAL A 613 20.98 2.36 -33.44
N PHE A 614 21.67 2.73 -34.54
CA PHE A 614 21.07 2.98 -35.86
C PHE A 614 21.80 2.15 -36.92
N THR A 615 21.07 1.31 -37.62
CA THR A 615 21.63 0.35 -38.60
C THR A 615 21.27 0.65 -40.05
N ALA A 616 20.38 1.61 -40.31
CA ALA A 616 20.00 2.03 -41.65
C ALA A 616 19.52 3.50 -41.64
N THR A 617 19.73 4.21 -42.76
CA THR A 617 19.36 5.63 -42.90
C THR A 617 17.88 5.89 -42.87
N ASN A 618 17.03 4.90 -43.13
CA ASN A 618 15.57 5.01 -43.06
C ASN A 618 14.99 4.73 -41.68
N GLN A 619 15.83 4.41 -40.69
CA GLN A 619 15.40 4.26 -39.30
C GLN A 619 15.17 5.60 -38.62
N THR A 620 15.78 6.67 -39.09
CA THR A 620 15.54 8.02 -38.59
C THR A 620 15.35 8.99 -39.75
N GLY A 621 14.51 9.95 -39.59
CA GLY A 621 14.09 10.89 -40.61
C GLY A 621 14.97 12.15 -40.66
N LEU A 622 14.43 13.18 -41.29
CA LEU A 622 15.01 14.52 -41.36
C LEU A 622 14.11 15.53 -40.64
N ALA A 623 14.73 16.52 -40.01
CA ALA A 623 14.03 17.61 -39.30
C ALA A 623 13.01 17.09 -38.24
N GLY A 624 11.74 17.41 -38.39
CA GLY A 624 10.70 17.04 -37.45
C GLY A 624 10.36 15.53 -37.38
N ASN A 625 10.91 14.72 -38.31
CA ASN A 625 10.74 13.26 -38.32
C ASN A 625 12.01 12.51 -37.85
N ALA A 626 12.99 13.23 -37.35
CA ALA A 626 14.18 12.62 -36.77
C ALA A 626 13.87 12.01 -35.40
N ASP A 627 14.57 10.94 -35.07
CA ASP A 627 14.50 10.36 -33.73
C ASP A 627 15.08 11.31 -32.67
N VAL A 628 14.64 11.11 -31.46
CA VAL A 628 15.01 11.95 -30.32
C VAL A 628 15.66 11.11 -29.26
N ILE A 629 16.88 11.45 -28.88
CA ILE A 629 17.51 10.97 -27.65
C ILE A 629 17.33 12.07 -26.60
N THR A 630 16.71 11.77 -25.49
CA THR A 630 16.22 12.81 -24.55
C THR A 630 17.23 13.17 -23.46
N ASP A 631 18.21 12.32 -23.17
CA ASP A 631 19.09 12.43 -22.01
C ASP A 631 20.57 12.12 -22.30
N PHE A 632 21.01 12.25 -23.52
CA PHE A 632 22.36 11.91 -23.96
C PHE A 632 23.48 12.57 -23.12
N HIS A 633 24.28 11.77 -22.45
CA HIS A 633 25.43 12.18 -21.64
C HIS A 633 26.73 12.09 -22.41
N ARG A 634 27.24 13.24 -22.83
CA ARG A 634 28.50 13.33 -23.57
C ARG A 634 29.67 12.76 -22.78
N GLY A 635 30.41 11.83 -23.42
CA GLY A 635 31.63 11.18 -22.86
C GLY A 635 31.29 9.93 -22.03
N THR A 636 30.01 9.63 -21.86
CA THR A 636 29.50 8.41 -21.23
C THR A 636 28.74 7.59 -22.25
N ASP A 637 27.75 8.15 -22.92
CA ASP A 637 26.91 7.46 -23.86
C ASP A 637 27.48 7.42 -25.27
N LEU A 638 27.00 6.46 -26.04
CA LEU A 638 27.47 6.19 -27.40
C LEU A 638 26.32 6.16 -28.41
N ILE A 639 26.53 6.73 -29.58
CA ILE A 639 25.68 6.54 -30.75
C ILE A 639 26.37 5.62 -31.72
N SER A 640 25.79 4.47 -31.96
CA SER A 640 26.34 3.49 -32.93
C SER A 640 25.71 3.66 -34.31
N LEU A 641 26.55 3.95 -35.30
CA LEU A 641 26.21 4.03 -36.71
C LEU A 641 26.90 2.92 -37.53
N ASN A 642 27.49 1.94 -36.85
CA ASN A 642 28.27 0.86 -37.49
C ASN A 642 27.50 0.02 -38.54
N GLY A 643 26.16 0.06 -38.50
CA GLY A 643 25.32 -0.64 -39.47
C GLY A 643 24.96 0.20 -40.70
N ILE A 644 25.39 1.48 -40.76
CA ILE A 644 25.08 2.40 -41.85
C ILE A 644 26.34 2.56 -42.72
N ASP A 645 26.32 2.09 -43.98
CA ASP A 645 27.39 2.32 -44.92
C ASP A 645 27.53 3.81 -45.29
N ALA A 646 28.66 4.40 -44.96
CA ALA A 646 28.93 5.81 -45.20
C ALA A 646 29.02 6.15 -46.71
N ASN A 647 29.18 5.16 -47.61
CA ASN A 647 29.25 5.38 -49.06
C ASN A 647 28.52 4.28 -49.86
N VAL A 648 27.22 4.47 -50.04
CA VAL A 648 26.35 3.51 -50.76
C VAL A 648 26.73 3.25 -52.21
N PHE A 649 27.70 3.99 -52.79
CA PHE A 649 28.20 3.79 -54.12
C PHE A 649 29.53 3.02 -54.20
N ALA A 650 30.19 2.81 -53.06
CA ALA A 650 31.39 2.00 -52.98
C ALA A 650 31.02 0.54 -52.59
N GLY A 651 31.88 -0.41 -52.97
CA GLY A 651 31.65 -1.80 -52.56
C GLY A 651 32.22 -2.08 -51.16
N GLY A 652 31.46 -2.74 -50.33
CA GLY A 652 31.80 -3.03 -48.94
C GLY A 652 31.22 -1.98 -47.99
N ASP A 653 31.35 -2.20 -46.71
CA ASP A 653 30.90 -1.28 -45.66
C ASP A 653 31.99 -0.27 -45.34
N GLN A 654 31.69 1.03 -45.40
CA GLN A 654 32.62 2.11 -45.09
C GLN A 654 32.18 2.86 -43.82
N ALA A 655 33.17 3.16 -42.98
CA ALA A 655 32.97 3.95 -41.79
C ALA A 655 32.81 5.45 -42.11
N PHE A 656 31.99 6.16 -41.34
CA PHE A 656 31.88 7.61 -41.45
C PHE A 656 33.12 8.35 -40.96
N ALA A 657 33.42 9.48 -41.60
CA ALA A 657 34.36 10.43 -41.04
C ALA A 657 33.65 11.43 -40.11
N TRP A 658 34.15 11.63 -38.90
CA TRP A 658 33.68 12.70 -38.03
C TRP A 658 34.29 14.04 -38.44
N THR A 659 33.45 15.02 -38.76
CA THR A 659 33.90 16.37 -39.21
C THR A 659 33.61 17.49 -38.25
N GLY A 660 33.16 17.17 -37.00
CA GLY A 660 32.77 18.17 -36.01
C GLY A 660 31.47 18.85 -36.39
N GLY A 661 31.47 20.18 -36.52
CA GLY A 661 30.28 20.96 -36.87
C GLY A 661 30.11 21.27 -38.36
N ARG A 662 30.85 20.59 -39.28
CA ARG A 662 30.86 20.96 -40.69
C ARG A 662 30.36 19.81 -41.57
N ALA A 663 29.33 20.08 -42.38
CA ALA A 663 28.80 19.14 -43.35
C ALA A 663 29.90 18.76 -44.39
N ALA A 664 30.02 17.46 -44.67
CA ALA A 664 30.95 16.93 -45.66
C ALA A 664 30.42 15.63 -46.26
N ALA A 665 30.87 15.29 -47.47
CA ALA A 665 30.54 14.05 -48.17
C ALA A 665 30.99 12.82 -47.38
N HIS A 666 30.11 11.81 -47.28
CA HIS A 666 30.39 10.53 -46.62
C HIS A 666 30.84 10.66 -45.16
N ALA A 667 30.23 11.62 -44.44
CA ALA A 667 30.63 12.03 -43.09
C ALA A 667 29.45 12.24 -42.18
N VAL A 668 29.72 12.27 -40.88
CA VAL A 668 28.79 12.73 -39.86
C VAL A 668 29.31 14.00 -39.21
N TRP A 669 28.38 14.90 -38.86
CA TRP A 669 28.64 16.17 -38.16
C TRP A 669 27.52 16.51 -37.22
N ALA A 670 27.79 17.31 -36.20
CA ALA A 670 26.77 17.77 -35.29
C ALA A 670 26.77 19.29 -35.15
N VAL A 671 25.57 19.87 -35.05
CA VAL A 671 25.37 21.33 -34.88
C VAL A 671 24.42 21.60 -33.73
N ALA A 672 24.68 22.70 -32.99
CA ALA A 672 23.79 23.12 -31.95
C ALA A 672 22.47 23.60 -32.56
N GLY A 673 21.36 23.14 -31.96
CA GLY A 673 19.97 23.58 -32.23
C GLY A 673 19.35 24.22 -30.99
N THR A 674 18.08 24.64 -31.13
CA THR A 674 17.33 25.19 -30.00
C THR A 674 16.98 24.07 -29.01
N GLY A 675 17.64 24.02 -27.84
CA GLY A 675 17.39 23.03 -26.79
C GLY A 675 18.15 21.70 -26.96
N GLY A 676 19.23 21.65 -27.76
CA GLY A 676 20.04 20.44 -27.89
C GLY A 676 20.97 20.48 -29.09
N TRP A 677 21.35 19.30 -29.61
CA TRP A 677 22.22 19.14 -30.75
C TRP A 677 21.58 18.20 -31.80
N VAL A 678 21.88 18.45 -33.08
CA VAL A 678 21.48 17.60 -34.20
C VAL A 678 22.73 16.91 -34.78
N LEU A 679 22.79 15.58 -34.68
CA LEU A 679 23.73 14.76 -35.44
C LEU A 679 23.14 14.53 -36.84
N SER A 680 23.95 14.74 -37.88
CA SER A 680 23.55 14.58 -39.28
C SER A 680 24.56 13.68 -40.01
N GLY A 681 24.13 12.88 -40.98
CA GLY A 681 24.99 12.04 -41.78
C GLY A 681 24.66 12.09 -43.27
N ASP A 682 25.70 12.03 -44.11
CA ASP A 682 25.65 11.96 -45.57
C ASP A 682 26.23 10.63 -46.05
N VAL A 683 25.45 9.83 -46.78
CA VAL A 683 25.84 8.53 -47.33
C VAL A 683 25.94 8.56 -48.86
N ASN A 684 25.35 9.56 -49.52
CA ASN A 684 25.32 9.66 -50.99
C ASN A 684 26.41 10.59 -51.55
N GLY A 685 27.17 11.31 -50.70
CA GLY A 685 28.33 12.14 -51.06
C GLY A 685 27.96 13.52 -51.57
N ASP A 686 26.71 14.00 -51.43
CA ASP A 686 26.31 15.32 -51.91
C ASP A 686 26.52 16.45 -50.87
N GLY A 687 26.99 16.11 -49.67
CA GLY A 687 27.29 17.04 -48.60
C GLY A 687 26.05 17.55 -47.86
N ARG A 688 24.89 16.88 -48.03
CA ARG A 688 23.65 17.16 -47.31
C ARG A 688 23.33 15.98 -46.39
N ALA A 689 22.50 16.22 -45.38
CA ALA A 689 22.08 15.14 -44.52
C ALA A 689 21.07 14.21 -45.21
N ASP A 690 21.34 12.92 -45.22
CA ASP A 690 20.43 11.84 -45.58
C ASP A 690 19.64 11.34 -44.36
N PHE A 691 20.19 11.51 -43.13
CA PHE A 691 19.55 11.21 -41.87
C PHE A 691 19.94 12.21 -40.79
N GLN A 692 19.09 12.33 -39.75
CA GLN A 692 19.34 13.19 -38.57
C GLN A 692 18.89 12.50 -37.30
N ILE A 693 19.60 12.80 -36.19
CA ILE A 693 19.24 12.39 -34.82
C ILE A 693 19.23 13.64 -33.95
N TRP A 694 18.17 13.86 -33.20
CA TRP A 694 18.02 14.99 -32.28
C TRP A 694 18.45 14.57 -30.87
N LEU A 695 19.47 15.22 -30.32
CA LEU A 695 19.95 15.04 -28.95
C LEU A 695 19.40 16.16 -28.07
N GLN A 696 18.28 15.93 -27.45
CA GLN A 696 17.58 16.92 -26.64
C GLN A 696 18.37 17.15 -25.34
N GLY A 697 18.55 18.41 -24.95
CA GLY A 697 19.26 18.77 -23.74
C GLY A 697 20.78 18.57 -23.76
N ALA A 698 21.33 17.88 -24.75
CA ALA A 698 22.77 17.64 -24.84
C ALA A 698 23.57 18.95 -24.94
N ASN A 699 24.73 18.97 -24.30
CA ASN A 699 25.65 20.12 -24.27
C ASN A 699 26.84 19.99 -25.26
N GLY A 700 26.75 19.08 -26.19
CA GLY A 700 27.75 18.82 -27.24
C GLY A 700 27.78 17.37 -27.69
N LEU A 701 28.60 17.11 -28.76
CA LEU A 701 28.91 15.77 -29.24
C LEU A 701 30.39 15.77 -29.72
N GLY A 702 31.09 14.68 -29.50
CA GLY A 702 32.48 14.48 -29.91
C GLY A 702 32.68 13.17 -30.66
N ALA A 703 33.86 12.97 -31.26
CA ALA A 703 34.19 11.75 -31.95
C ALA A 703 34.20 10.51 -31.03
N SER A 704 34.49 10.69 -29.75
CA SER A 704 34.50 9.62 -28.75
C SER A 704 33.10 9.09 -28.39
N ASP A 705 32.07 9.84 -28.73
CA ASP A 705 30.69 9.52 -28.44
C ASP A 705 29.99 8.77 -29.56
N LEU A 706 30.79 8.44 -30.64
CA LEU A 706 30.30 7.80 -31.86
C LEU A 706 31.05 6.50 -32.15
N LEU A 707 30.31 5.46 -32.47
CA LEU A 707 30.79 4.22 -33.08
C LEU A 707 30.46 4.27 -34.58
N LEU A 708 31.51 4.50 -35.41
CA LEU A 708 31.39 4.80 -36.85
C LEU A 708 31.85 3.66 -37.71
#